data_1ca2077076e7197355d6698e629cd11a
#
_entry.id   1ca2077076e7197355d6698e629cd11a
#
_cell.length_a   1.000
_cell.length_b   1.000
_cell.length_c   1.000
_cell.angle_alpha   90.00
_cell.angle_beta   90.00
_cell.angle_gamma   90.00
#
_symmetry.space_group_name_H-M   'P 1'
#
loop_
_entity.id
_entity.type
_entity.pdbx_description
1 polymer ?
#
loop_
_entity_poly.entity_id
_entity_poly.type
_entity_poly.pdbx_seq_one_letter_code
_entity_poly.pdbx_strand_id
1 'polypeptide(L)'
;MELLILLKANIKKKKSAFISIALLMMIVTSVLTAILSAVDNYNGGLEKAFETANSGDTVLFIDKEYLTDELKESVENNRLVKSVAYFDTLVASRIACGEKHDGNSEFLQKMRDGIKLFSSDLNRFEDKAPELKAGEVYLPLGMKDKIYCNVGDTVTFDFSGNIDADFKIAGFVQEPSFGAQTIGWKQAFISDEDYDRLNEKLEKSEKIMGEVSSALIMAIYKADSCDFSAGKFQRELNLETGIIDNSYGALTKDQTIRYSTLMPEVLTKLFTVFAAFLFLIVLLLISHSISTDIQTDYVTFGILKSQGFSRKKLSHLFFAQYLIAEALGVFLGTFLSIPIESVITNACRLITGTMPNRGISAGKSLLLIGCILLISAVLIFIKTLPLGKISPVKAISGGKEDIYFDSRIKLPISKKLLSLTIAARQFTSAKQKYLGAVFISVILIFFMLTINLIMNLMTSKNALLAMGTEFADIAVYCSDSACEEYLSEIKNFISERAEIKEIFYSDYTYLSVNGENLMARIVRNPEKITPILKGRAPIYDNEIVITEMIAETIEKNVGDKVKITAKDREAEYIISGIYQTTNDSGMCFAFSENAVNRLFDYKVLNMSIMLSEKDNGRAEEIVEMLEKKYDGDDNVSFGAYNINNYIGAGIIEIIDIMRVLIYVLSAFFALITVKMVCTRALLQERTDIGIYKALGYTVRSLRLGFGFRFLITAVLGTVLGIAVSLLFSSKLLGLGLSLVGLSHLPTEIDFISVIIPSVMLTLCFFVFAYWASGKIKRIKIRELVTE
;
A
#
# COMPACT_ATOMS: atom_id res chain seq x y z
N MET A 1 14.51 -12.19 48.20
CA MET A 1 14.56 -10.80 48.68
C MET A 1 15.74 -10.03 48.07
N GLU A 2 16.96 -10.55 48.16
CA GLU A 2 18.20 -9.92 47.63
C GLU A 2 18.16 -9.54 46.16
N LEU A 3 17.68 -10.46 45.30
CA LEU A 3 17.54 -10.21 43.84
C LEU A 3 16.56 -9.09 43.50
N LEU A 4 15.47 -8.95 44.26
CA LEU A 4 14.51 -7.84 44.05
C LEU A 4 15.07 -6.48 44.43
N ILE A 5 15.88 -6.41 45.52
CA ILE A 5 16.53 -5.18 45.93
C ILE A 5 17.57 -4.74 44.88
N LEU A 6 18.38 -5.68 44.38
CA LEU A 6 19.35 -5.43 43.33
C LEU A 6 18.68 -5.02 42.01
N LEU A 7 17.57 -5.67 41.64
CA LEU A 7 16.80 -5.33 40.46
C LEU A 7 16.26 -3.89 40.53
N LYS A 8 15.66 -3.52 41.67
CA LYS A 8 15.15 -2.16 41.88
C LYS A 8 16.26 -1.11 41.86
N ALA A 9 17.40 -1.42 42.44
CA ALA A 9 18.59 -0.55 42.44
C ALA A 9 19.14 -0.37 41.02
N ASN A 10 19.24 -1.47 40.22
CA ASN A 10 19.70 -1.42 38.83
C ASN A 10 18.75 -0.64 37.92
N ILE A 11 17.44 -0.88 38.01
CA ILE A 11 16.44 -0.11 37.26
C ILE A 11 16.54 1.37 37.61
N LYS A 12 16.69 1.71 38.90
CA LYS A 12 16.86 3.12 39.35
C LYS A 12 18.14 3.74 38.82
N LYS A 13 19.24 3.00 38.79
CA LYS A 13 20.55 3.46 38.25
C LYS A 13 20.51 3.66 36.74
N LYS A 14 19.81 2.79 36.01
CA LYS A 14 19.75 2.74 34.52
C LYS A 14 18.39 3.15 33.95
N LYS A 15 17.67 4.04 34.61
CA LYS A 15 16.31 4.49 34.21
C LYS A 15 16.20 4.87 32.72
N SER A 16 17.22 5.57 32.20
CA SER A 16 17.19 6.04 30.79
C SER A 16 17.18 4.89 29.79
N ALA A 17 17.98 3.85 30.00
CA ALA A 17 18.03 2.69 29.13
C ALA A 17 16.73 1.87 29.25
N PHE A 18 16.26 1.67 30.48
CA PHE A 18 15.01 0.96 30.77
C PHE A 18 13.81 1.61 30.05
N ILE A 19 13.64 2.94 30.24
CA ILE A 19 12.55 3.70 29.59
C ILE A 19 12.70 3.69 28.06
N SER A 20 13.92 3.83 27.54
CA SER A 20 14.13 3.82 26.08
C SER A 20 13.73 2.49 25.44
N ILE A 21 14.07 1.36 26.07
CA ILE A 21 13.70 0.04 25.59
C ILE A 21 12.18 -0.17 25.68
N ALA A 22 11.57 0.22 26.80
CA ALA A 22 10.13 0.14 26.96
C ALA A 22 9.37 0.98 25.91
N LEU A 23 9.83 2.21 25.63
CA LEU A 23 9.24 3.07 24.61
C LEU A 23 9.39 2.49 23.20
N LEU A 24 10.57 1.95 22.87
CA LEU A 24 10.80 1.33 21.56
C LEU A 24 9.92 0.10 21.37
N MET A 25 9.83 -0.78 22.37
CA MET A 25 8.95 -1.94 22.35
C MET A 25 7.48 -1.54 22.29
N MET A 26 7.10 -0.48 22.99
CA MET A 26 5.75 0.08 22.93
C MET A 26 5.36 0.46 21.48
N ILE A 27 6.22 1.19 20.78
CA ILE A 27 5.96 1.63 19.41
C ILE A 27 5.87 0.42 18.46
N VAL A 28 6.84 -0.49 18.51
CA VAL A 28 6.87 -1.67 17.64
C VAL A 28 5.63 -2.52 17.85
N THR A 29 5.30 -2.80 19.11
CA THR A 29 4.12 -3.62 19.44
C THR A 29 2.83 -2.91 19.05
N SER A 30 2.74 -1.59 19.26
CA SER A 30 1.53 -0.85 18.88
C SER A 30 1.28 -0.88 17.38
N VAL A 31 2.31 -0.69 16.57
CA VAL A 31 2.19 -0.70 15.10
C VAL A 31 1.85 -2.11 14.59
N LEU A 32 2.60 -3.14 15.01
CA LEU A 32 2.37 -4.51 14.57
C LEU A 32 0.99 -5.03 14.99
N THR A 33 0.58 -4.78 16.23
CA THR A 33 -0.75 -5.21 16.73
C THR A 33 -1.87 -4.46 16.01
N ALA A 34 -1.71 -3.14 15.77
CA ALA A 34 -2.69 -2.34 15.06
C ALA A 34 -2.89 -2.84 13.62
N ILE A 35 -1.81 -3.08 12.89
CA ILE A 35 -1.87 -3.58 11.51
C ILE A 35 -2.55 -4.94 11.46
N LEU A 36 -2.12 -5.87 12.31
CA LEU A 36 -2.67 -7.22 12.35
C LEU A 36 -4.18 -7.22 12.62
N SER A 37 -4.60 -6.36 13.57
CA SER A 37 -6.03 -6.21 13.91
C SER A 37 -6.80 -5.52 12.80
N ALA A 38 -6.23 -4.50 12.16
CA ALA A 38 -6.87 -3.80 11.05
C ALA A 38 -7.14 -4.73 9.86
N VAL A 39 -6.16 -5.59 9.51
CA VAL A 39 -6.33 -6.59 8.44
C VAL A 39 -7.50 -7.53 8.75
N ASP A 40 -7.58 -8.04 9.97
CA ASP A 40 -8.70 -8.91 10.37
C ASP A 40 -10.04 -8.18 10.36
N ASN A 41 -10.03 -6.91 10.78
CA ASN A 41 -11.24 -6.11 10.92
C ASN A 41 -11.84 -5.73 9.57
N TYR A 42 -11.03 -5.30 8.58
CA TYR A 42 -11.59 -4.97 7.27
C TYR A 42 -11.98 -6.24 6.48
N ASN A 43 -11.21 -7.33 6.56
CA ASN A 43 -11.58 -8.58 5.91
C ASN A 43 -12.87 -9.17 6.51
N GLY A 44 -12.95 -9.25 7.83
CA GLY A 44 -14.15 -9.74 8.49
C GLY A 44 -15.37 -8.82 8.33
N GLY A 45 -15.15 -7.52 8.16
CA GLY A 45 -16.19 -6.56 7.81
C GLY A 45 -16.76 -6.80 6.41
N LEU A 46 -15.88 -7.06 5.45
CA LEU A 46 -16.25 -7.33 4.06
C LEU A 46 -17.00 -8.66 3.93
N GLU A 47 -16.51 -9.75 4.56
CA GLU A 47 -17.22 -11.03 4.60
C GLU A 47 -18.64 -10.88 5.15
N LYS A 48 -18.78 -10.17 6.28
CA LYS A 48 -20.09 -9.89 6.90
C LYS A 48 -20.98 -9.03 5.99
N ALA A 49 -20.39 -8.11 5.21
CA ALA A 49 -21.15 -7.31 4.25
C ALA A 49 -21.75 -8.18 3.14
N PHE A 50 -20.98 -9.13 2.59
CA PHE A 50 -21.47 -10.09 1.61
C PHE A 50 -22.61 -10.97 2.15
N GLU A 51 -22.47 -11.48 3.37
CA GLU A 51 -23.50 -12.27 4.02
C GLU A 51 -24.77 -11.46 4.25
N THR A 52 -24.63 -10.20 4.70
CA THR A 52 -25.79 -9.34 5.02
C THR A 52 -26.55 -8.91 3.76
N ALA A 53 -25.83 -8.55 2.70
CA ALA A 53 -26.41 -8.10 1.44
C ALA A 53 -26.87 -9.24 0.54
N ASN A 54 -26.60 -10.50 0.93
CA ASN A 54 -26.93 -11.69 0.18
C ASN A 54 -26.50 -11.56 -1.29
N SER A 55 -25.19 -11.30 -1.52
CA SER A 55 -24.65 -10.85 -2.82
C SER A 55 -24.25 -11.99 -3.77
N GLY A 56 -24.50 -13.26 -3.42
CA GLY A 56 -24.14 -14.42 -4.25
C GLY A 56 -22.64 -14.79 -4.23
N ASP A 57 -22.33 -15.98 -4.74
CA ASP A 57 -20.95 -16.47 -4.92
C ASP A 57 -20.33 -15.96 -6.23
N THR A 58 -21.19 -15.71 -7.22
CA THR A 58 -20.85 -15.09 -8.51
C THR A 58 -21.92 -14.06 -8.86
N VAL A 59 -21.48 -12.88 -9.27
CA VAL A 59 -22.36 -11.82 -9.78
C VAL A 59 -21.97 -11.55 -11.23
N LEU A 60 -22.92 -11.54 -12.11
CA LEU A 60 -22.71 -11.24 -13.53
C LEU A 60 -23.69 -10.18 -14.01
N PHE A 61 -23.28 -9.52 -15.07
CA PHE A 61 -23.98 -8.45 -15.74
C PHE A 61 -24.32 -8.89 -17.17
N ILE A 62 -25.61 -9.01 -17.49
CA ILE A 62 -26.09 -9.54 -18.76
C ILE A 62 -27.20 -8.67 -19.34
N ASP A 63 -27.20 -8.47 -20.65
CA ASP A 63 -28.30 -7.85 -21.33
C ASP A 63 -29.54 -8.79 -21.32
N LYS A 64 -30.70 -8.22 -21.11
CA LYS A 64 -31.99 -8.98 -21.15
C LYS A 64 -32.19 -9.74 -22.46
N GLU A 65 -31.69 -9.22 -23.57
CA GLU A 65 -31.81 -9.82 -24.90
C GLU A 65 -30.99 -11.12 -25.04
N TYR A 66 -29.85 -11.22 -24.29
CA TYR A 66 -29.00 -12.43 -24.30
C TYR A 66 -29.41 -13.49 -23.28
N LEU A 67 -30.25 -13.15 -22.30
CA LEU A 67 -30.76 -14.12 -21.34
C LEU A 67 -32.00 -14.81 -21.88
N THR A 68 -31.80 -15.80 -22.76
CA THR A 68 -32.89 -16.60 -23.27
C THR A 68 -33.52 -17.49 -22.18
N ASP A 69 -34.78 -17.91 -22.35
CA ASP A 69 -35.43 -18.79 -21.37
C ASP A 69 -34.66 -20.11 -21.21
N GLU A 70 -34.09 -20.66 -22.30
CA GLU A 70 -33.27 -21.88 -22.27
C GLU A 70 -32.01 -21.68 -21.43
N LEU A 71 -31.33 -20.55 -21.60
CA LEU A 71 -30.10 -20.20 -20.82
C LEU A 71 -30.46 -20.03 -19.36
N LYS A 72 -31.56 -19.35 -19.07
CA LYS A 72 -32.05 -19.14 -17.70
C LYS A 72 -32.37 -20.48 -17.02
N GLU A 73 -33.13 -21.34 -17.67
CA GLU A 73 -33.44 -22.68 -17.14
C GLU A 73 -32.19 -23.53 -16.96
N SER A 74 -31.21 -23.46 -17.86
CA SER A 74 -29.96 -24.20 -17.77
C SER A 74 -29.16 -23.82 -16.54
N VAL A 75 -29.17 -22.55 -16.13
CA VAL A 75 -28.49 -22.04 -14.92
C VAL A 75 -29.30 -22.41 -13.67
N GLU A 76 -30.59 -22.13 -13.64
CA GLU A 76 -31.45 -22.36 -12.48
C GLU A 76 -31.53 -23.86 -12.08
N ASN A 77 -31.56 -24.75 -13.07
CA ASN A 77 -31.62 -26.20 -12.85
C ASN A 77 -30.26 -26.88 -12.77
N ASN A 78 -29.16 -26.09 -12.82
CA ASN A 78 -27.80 -26.65 -12.72
C ASN A 78 -27.53 -27.21 -11.34
N ARG A 79 -26.94 -28.39 -11.28
CA ARG A 79 -26.57 -29.07 -10.01
C ARG A 79 -25.61 -28.29 -9.09
N LEU A 80 -24.86 -27.38 -9.67
CA LEU A 80 -23.89 -26.54 -8.93
C LEU A 80 -24.56 -25.30 -8.31
N VAL A 81 -25.78 -24.96 -8.72
CA VAL A 81 -26.52 -23.76 -8.35
C VAL A 81 -27.57 -24.11 -7.28
N LYS A 82 -27.61 -23.29 -6.23
CA LYS A 82 -28.64 -23.33 -5.18
C LYS A 82 -29.84 -22.48 -5.53
N SER A 83 -29.56 -21.25 -5.97
CA SER A 83 -30.56 -20.25 -6.35
C SER A 83 -29.93 -19.15 -7.18
N VAL A 84 -30.75 -18.42 -7.90
CA VAL A 84 -30.36 -17.23 -8.66
C VAL A 84 -31.27 -16.07 -8.24
N ALA A 85 -30.69 -14.89 -8.01
CA ALA A 85 -31.44 -13.66 -7.81
C ALA A 85 -31.20 -12.73 -9.00
N TYR A 86 -32.25 -12.09 -9.46
CA TYR A 86 -32.24 -11.19 -10.61
C TYR A 86 -32.55 -9.78 -10.16
N PHE A 87 -31.75 -8.82 -10.61
CA PHE A 87 -31.96 -7.41 -10.31
C PHE A 87 -31.94 -6.61 -11.59
N ASP A 88 -33.09 -6.02 -11.93
CA ASP A 88 -33.18 -5.07 -13.02
C ASP A 88 -32.32 -3.85 -12.75
N THR A 89 -31.56 -3.41 -13.73
CA THR A 89 -30.67 -2.27 -13.61
C THR A 89 -30.68 -1.40 -14.85
N LEU A 90 -30.63 -0.08 -14.66
CA LEU A 90 -30.36 0.88 -15.72
C LEU A 90 -28.85 1.14 -15.73
N VAL A 91 -28.29 1.35 -16.91
CA VAL A 91 -26.86 1.53 -17.11
C VAL A 91 -26.60 2.96 -17.56
N ALA A 92 -25.93 3.71 -16.71
CA ALA A 92 -25.39 5.02 -17.08
C ALA A 92 -23.91 4.85 -17.48
N SER A 93 -23.48 5.56 -18.49
CA SER A 93 -22.11 5.56 -19.01
C SER A 93 -21.18 6.44 -18.18
N ARG A 94 -21.75 7.37 -17.42
CA ARG A 94 -21.01 8.35 -16.64
C ARG A 94 -21.80 8.84 -15.44
N ILE A 95 -21.09 9.19 -14.36
CA ILE A 95 -21.62 9.95 -13.24
C ILE A 95 -20.74 11.18 -13.01
N ALA A 96 -21.35 12.33 -12.76
CA ALA A 96 -20.65 13.58 -12.49
C ALA A 96 -21.16 14.26 -11.20
N CYS A 97 -20.24 14.89 -10.44
CA CYS A 97 -20.54 15.78 -9.33
C CYS A 97 -19.75 17.07 -9.49
N GLY A 98 -20.42 18.13 -9.98
CA GLY A 98 -19.74 19.36 -10.40
C GLY A 98 -18.76 19.09 -11.54
N GLU A 99 -17.49 19.49 -11.36
CA GLU A 99 -16.43 19.27 -12.36
C GLU A 99 -15.81 17.85 -12.29
N LYS A 100 -16.18 17.03 -11.30
CA LYS A 100 -15.63 15.69 -11.10
C LYS A 100 -16.56 14.64 -11.66
N HIS A 101 -16.01 13.70 -12.39
CA HIS A 101 -16.78 12.63 -13.03
C HIS A 101 -16.04 11.28 -12.96
N ASP A 102 -16.81 10.22 -13.10
CA ASP A 102 -16.36 8.87 -13.36
C ASP A 102 -17.01 8.37 -14.65
N GLY A 103 -16.20 7.92 -15.60
CA GLY A 103 -16.63 7.41 -16.90
C GLY A 103 -16.76 5.88 -16.94
N ASN A 104 -16.86 5.21 -15.79
CA ASN A 104 -17.18 3.80 -15.73
C ASN A 104 -18.69 3.60 -15.72
N SER A 105 -19.14 2.40 -16.11
CA SER A 105 -20.58 2.07 -16.09
C SER A 105 -21.13 2.08 -14.67
N GLU A 106 -22.20 2.85 -14.46
CA GLU A 106 -22.92 2.96 -13.21
C GLU A 106 -24.26 2.23 -13.33
N PHE A 107 -24.57 1.38 -12.35
CA PHE A 107 -25.78 0.58 -12.30
C PHE A 107 -26.79 1.22 -11.35
N LEU A 108 -27.91 1.70 -11.88
CA LEU A 108 -28.98 2.26 -11.07
C LEU A 108 -30.06 1.21 -10.84
N GLN A 109 -30.37 0.94 -9.59
CA GLN A 109 -31.33 -0.06 -9.15
C GLN A 109 -32.36 0.51 -8.19
N LYS A 110 -33.48 -0.20 -8.06
CA LYS A 110 -34.39 -0.03 -6.93
C LYS A 110 -33.71 -0.51 -5.65
N MET A 111 -34.10 0.08 -4.51
CA MET A 111 -33.56 -0.32 -3.21
C MET A 111 -33.89 -1.78 -2.92
N ARG A 112 -32.95 -2.53 -2.37
CA ARG A 112 -33.10 -3.95 -2.05
C ARG A 112 -32.76 -4.26 -0.59
N ASP A 113 -33.29 -5.36 -0.08
CA ASP A 113 -33.01 -5.86 1.25
C ASP A 113 -31.49 -6.16 1.42
N GLY A 114 -31.01 -5.95 2.65
CA GLY A 114 -29.61 -6.24 3.01
C GLY A 114 -28.63 -5.09 2.74
N ILE A 115 -29.00 -4.10 1.94
CA ILE A 115 -28.22 -2.88 1.76
C ILE A 115 -28.39 -1.97 2.97
N LYS A 116 -27.28 -1.54 3.58
CA LYS A 116 -27.27 -0.74 4.81
C LYS A 116 -26.82 0.68 4.54
N LEU A 117 -27.57 1.64 5.08
CA LEU A 117 -27.24 3.06 5.02
C LEU A 117 -26.23 3.42 6.12
N PHE A 118 -25.16 4.10 5.75
CA PHE A 118 -24.22 4.70 6.71
C PHE A 118 -24.83 5.93 7.38
N SER A 119 -24.55 6.12 8.65
CA SER A 119 -24.83 7.38 9.34
C SER A 119 -24.00 8.54 8.76
N SER A 120 -24.40 9.75 9.04
CA SER A 120 -23.74 10.97 8.53
C SER A 120 -22.26 11.06 8.89
N ASP A 121 -21.83 10.49 10.02
CA ASP A 121 -20.44 10.40 10.47
C ASP A 121 -19.70 9.16 9.90
N LEU A 122 -20.37 8.35 9.11
CA LEU A 122 -19.87 7.11 8.50
C LEU A 122 -19.36 6.05 9.50
N ASN A 123 -19.60 6.20 10.79
CA ASN A 123 -19.06 5.34 11.84
C ASN A 123 -19.98 4.21 12.28
N ARG A 124 -21.22 4.22 11.85
CA ARG A 124 -22.27 3.23 12.15
C ARG A 124 -23.26 3.18 11.00
N PHE A 125 -24.17 2.23 11.05
CA PHE A 125 -25.34 2.21 10.18
C PHE A 125 -26.51 2.94 10.84
N GLU A 126 -27.40 3.48 10.01
CA GLU A 126 -28.70 3.97 10.48
C GLU A 126 -29.57 2.80 10.96
N ASP A 127 -30.36 3.06 12.00
CA ASP A 127 -31.24 2.02 12.59
C ASP A 127 -32.49 1.74 11.74
N LYS A 128 -32.86 2.68 10.86
CA LYS A 128 -34.02 2.57 9.96
C LYS A 128 -33.62 1.99 8.63
N ALA A 129 -34.53 1.25 8.02
CA ALA A 129 -34.39 0.86 6.62
C ALA A 129 -34.24 2.10 5.74
N PRO A 130 -33.35 2.08 4.74
CA PRO A 130 -33.17 3.21 3.84
C PRO A 130 -34.47 3.45 3.03
N GLU A 131 -35.01 4.66 3.09
CA GLU A 131 -36.14 5.11 2.29
C GLU A 131 -35.67 6.25 1.38
N LEU A 132 -35.85 6.10 0.06
CA LEU A 132 -35.54 7.12 -0.94
C LEU A 132 -36.81 7.84 -1.41
N LYS A 133 -36.72 9.15 -1.49
CA LYS A 133 -37.74 9.99 -2.12
C LYS A 133 -37.38 10.20 -3.60
N ALA A 134 -38.38 10.55 -4.37
CA ALA A 134 -38.16 10.93 -5.77
C ALA A 134 -37.14 12.07 -5.89
N GLY A 135 -36.17 11.91 -6.80
CA GLY A 135 -35.06 12.82 -6.99
C GLY A 135 -33.86 12.62 -6.03
N GLU A 136 -33.90 11.57 -5.18
CA GLU A 136 -32.79 11.24 -4.29
C GLU A 136 -32.07 9.95 -4.74
N VAL A 137 -30.76 9.87 -4.43
CA VAL A 137 -29.91 8.71 -4.73
C VAL A 137 -29.09 8.31 -3.50
N TYR A 138 -28.95 7.01 -3.27
CA TYR A 138 -27.91 6.45 -2.42
C TYR A 138 -26.75 5.96 -3.27
N LEU A 139 -25.55 6.46 -2.98
CA LEU A 139 -24.31 6.03 -3.62
C LEU A 139 -23.56 5.02 -2.75
N PRO A 140 -22.81 4.08 -3.35
CA PRO A 140 -21.88 3.26 -2.56
C PRO A 140 -20.78 4.13 -1.97
N LEU A 141 -20.31 3.78 -0.75
CA LEU A 141 -19.36 4.61 -0.01
C LEU A 141 -18.06 4.87 -0.78
N GLY A 142 -17.61 3.93 -1.61
CA GLY A 142 -16.40 4.10 -2.42
C GLY A 142 -16.48 5.22 -3.45
N MET A 143 -17.68 5.70 -3.80
CA MET A 143 -17.86 6.85 -4.69
C MET A 143 -17.55 8.19 -4.03
N LYS A 144 -17.69 8.28 -2.71
CA LYS A 144 -17.50 9.53 -1.97
C LYS A 144 -16.19 10.25 -2.32
N ASP A 145 -15.08 9.53 -2.26
CA ASP A 145 -13.76 10.11 -2.52
C ASP A 145 -13.34 9.98 -4.00
N LYS A 146 -14.06 9.18 -4.79
CA LYS A 146 -13.78 9.02 -6.22
C LYS A 146 -14.21 10.24 -7.04
N ILE A 147 -15.40 10.75 -6.77
CA ILE A 147 -15.95 11.98 -7.39
C ILE A 147 -16.08 13.15 -6.40
N TYR A 148 -15.46 13.08 -5.24
CA TYR A 148 -15.45 14.12 -4.20
C TYR A 148 -16.83 14.64 -3.79
N CYS A 149 -17.80 13.75 -3.68
CA CYS A 149 -19.18 14.11 -3.36
C CYS A 149 -19.53 13.96 -1.88
N ASN A 150 -20.51 14.72 -1.42
CA ASN A 150 -21.04 14.68 -0.07
C ASN A 150 -22.57 14.57 -0.07
N VAL A 151 -23.13 14.19 1.06
CA VAL A 151 -24.59 14.18 1.25
C VAL A 151 -25.13 15.58 1.02
N GLY A 152 -26.13 15.70 0.16
CA GLY A 152 -26.76 16.96 -0.22
C GLY A 152 -26.28 17.53 -1.55
N ASP A 153 -25.16 17.08 -2.10
CA ASP A 153 -24.69 17.46 -3.43
C ASP A 153 -25.60 16.84 -4.50
N THR A 154 -25.59 17.43 -5.70
CA THR A 154 -26.29 16.91 -6.87
C THR A 154 -25.31 16.14 -7.74
N VAL A 155 -25.71 14.96 -8.18
CA VAL A 155 -24.99 14.16 -9.18
C VAL A 155 -25.83 13.98 -10.41
N THR A 156 -25.18 14.04 -11.56
CA THR A 156 -25.77 13.81 -12.88
C THR A 156 -25.31 12.45 -13.39
N PHE A 157 -26.26 11.62 -13.83
CA PHE A 157 -26.01 10.37 -14.53
C PHE A 157 -26.29 10.57 -15.99
N ASP A 158 -25.34 10.24 -16.84
CA ASP A 158 -25.46 10.33 -18.30
C ASP A 158 -25.79 8.93 -18.86
N PHE A 159 -26.89 8.83 -19.58
CA PHE A 159 -27.36 7.58 -20.21
C PHE A 159 -27.25 7.68 -21.72
N SER A 160 -27.34 6.55 -22.40
CA SER A 160 -27.47 6.48 -23.86
C SER A 160 -28.59 7.37 -24.38
N GLY A 161 -28.40 7.97 -25.56
CA GLY A 161 -29.42 8.78 -26.22
C GLY A 161 -29.56 10.17 -25.62
N ASN A 162 -28.48 10.76 -25.10
CA ASN A 162 -28.46 12.12 -24.52
C ASN A 162 -29.50 12.31 -23.41
N ILE A 163 -29.69 11.28 -22.59
CA ILE A 163 -30.59 11.33 -21.44
C ILE A 163 -29.79 11.53 -20.18
N ASP A 164 -29.93 12.71 -19.58
CA ASP A 164 -29.34 13.03 -18.30
C ASP A 164 -30.37 12.93 -17.18
N ALA A 165 -29.92 12.54 -16.01
CA ALA A 165 -30.74 12.50 -14.82
C ALA A 165 -29.98 13.00 -13.60
N ASP A 166 -30.53 14.07 -13.00
CA ASP A 166 -30.00 14.69 -11.79
C ASP A 166 -30.64 14.11 -10.54
N PHE A 167 -29.79 13.75 -9.57
CA PHE A 167 -30.21 13.27 -8.28
C PHE A 167 -29.46 13.95 -7.15
N LYS A 168 -30.15 14.17 -6.05
CA LYS A 168 -29.55 14.65 -4.81
C LYS A 168 -29.06 13.47 -3.99
N ILE A 169 -27.80 13.52 -3.54
CA ILE A 169 -27.25 12.48 -2.68
C ILE A 169 -27.91 12.51 -1.32
N ALA A 170 -28.69 11.49 -0.98
CA ALA A 170 -29.36 11.35 0.31
C ALA A 170 -28.48 10.65 1.34
N GLY A 171 -27.48 9.85 0.88
CA GLY A 171 -26.55 9.17 1.75
C GLY A 171 -25.65 8.19 1.04
N PHE A 172 -24.79 7.53 1.82
CA PHE A 172 -23.91 6.48 1.32
C PHE A 172 -24.32 5.13 1.88
N VAL A 173 -24.26 4.10 1.04
CA VAL A 173 -24.65 2.73 1.41
C VAL A 173 -23.47 1.77 1.35
N GLN A 174 -23.58 0.68 2.10
CA GLN A 174 -22.71 -0.47 1.99
C GLN A 174 -23.25 -1.41 0.92
N GLU A 175 -22.52 -1.49 -0.19
CA GLU A 175 -22.78 -2.42 -1.29
C GLU A 175 -21.49 -3.22 -1.53
N PRO A 176 -21.44 -4.52 -1.19
CA PRO A 176 -20.18 -5.27 -1.17
C PRO A 176 -19.69 -5.73 -2.54
N SER A 177 -20.58 -5.85 -3.55
CA SER A 177 -20.24 -6.41 -4.86
C SER A 177 -19.49 -5.40 -5.75
N PHE A 178 -19.96 -4.14 -5.77
CA PHE A 178 -19.44 -3.09 -6.64
C PHE A 178 -19.12 -1.79 -5.89
N GLY A 179 -19.28 -1.77 -4.55
CA GLY A 179 -19.17 -0.56 -3.75
C GLY A 179 -17.75 -0.13 -3.42
N ALA A 180 -16.74 -0.96 -3.63
CA ALA A 180 -15.35 -0.61 -3.36
C ALA A 180 -14.81 0.41 -4.38
N GLN A 181 -13.93 1.31 -3.94
CA GLN A 181 -13.33 2.34 -4.79
C GLN A 181 -12.56 1.75 -5.99
N THR A 182 -11.92 0.60 -5.77
CA THR A 182 -11.05 -0.09 -6.74
C THR A 182 -11.80 -0.86 -7.83
N ILE A 183 -13.09 -1.11 -7.66
CA ILE A 183 -13.93 -1.77 -8.65
C ILE A 183 -14.46 -0.70 -9.63
N GLY A 184 -14.34 -0.92 -10.93
CA GLY A 184 -14.76 0.01 -11.96
C GLY A 184 -16.28 0.26 -11.93
N TRP A 185 -17.06 -0.79 -11.99
CA TRP A 185 -18.51 -0.74 -11.93
C TRP A 185 -19.01 -0.31 -10.57
N LYS A 186 -20.06 0.51 -10.54
CA LYS A 186 -20.70 0.97 -9.31
C LYS A 186 -22.19 0.71 -9.33
N GLN A 187 -22.76 0.57 -8.15
CA GLN A 187 -24.18 0.32 -7.98
C GLN A 187 -24.80 1.38 -7.10
N ALA A 188 -25.65 2.20 -7.67
CA ALA A 188 -26.42 3.24 -7.00
C ALA A 188 -27.88 2.83 -6.85
N PHE A 189 -28.57 3.40 -5.88
CA PHE A 189 -29.97 3.09 -5.60
C PHE A 189 -30.81 4.35 -5.69
N ILE A 190 -31.92 4.27 -6.44
CA ILE A 190 -32.89 5.34 -6.63
C ILE A 190 -34.28 4.88 -6.20
N SER A 191 -35.22 5.82 -6.11
CA SER A 191 -36.61 5.49 -5.78
C SER A 191 -37.28 4.65 -6.86
N ASP A 192 -38.28 3.86 -6.50
CA ASP A 192 -39.05 3.06 -7.47
C ASP A 192 -39.68 3.92 -8.56
N GLU A 193 -40.18 5.08 -8.16
CA GLU A 193 -40.80 6.06 -9.07
C GLU A 193 -39.78 6.61 -10.09
N ASP A 194 -38.58 6.95 -9.67
CA ASP A 194 -37.51 7.47 -10.54
C ASP A 194 -37.02 6.36 -11.49
N TYR A 195 -36.85 5.15 -10.95
CA TYR A 195 -36.46 3.99 -11.76
C TYR A 195 -37.44 3.74 -12.88
N ASP A 196 -38.75 3.65 -12.58
CA ASP A 196 -39.78 3.36 -13.58
C ASP A 196 -39.87 4.49 -14.60
N ARG A 197 -39.77 5.76 -14.19
CA ARG A 197 -39.72 6.92 -15.08
C ARG A 197 -38.54 6.92 -16.04
N LEU A 198 -37.33 6.60 -15.52
CA LEU A 198 -36.12 6.54 -16.34
C LEU A 198 -36.16 5.34 -17.30
N ASN A 199 -36.60 4.17 -16.82
CA ASN A 199 -36.74 2.99 -17.67
C ASN A 199 -37.67 3.27 -18.85
N GLU A 200 -38.83 3.92 -18.63
CA GLU A 200 -39.77 4.30 -19.69
C GLU A 200 -39.14 5.30 -20.69
N LYS A 201 -38.31 6.23 -20.23
CA LYS A 201 -37.58 7.15 -21.11
C LYS A 201 -36.55 6.42 -21.97
N LEU A 202 -35.77 5.53 -21.36
CA LEU A 202 -34.72 4.76 -22.04
C LEU A 202 -35.29 3.78 -23.06
N GLU A 203 -36.43 3.14 -22.78
CA GLU A 203 -37.14 2.26 -23.73
C GLU A 203 -37.66 3.01 -24.95
N LYS A 204 -37.95 4.31 -24.83
CA LYS A 204 -38.45 5.16 -25.92
C LYS A 204 -37.34 5.86 -26.71
N SER A 205 -36.10 5.86 -26.20
CA SER A 205 -34.97 6.43 -26.93
C SER A 205 -34.51 5.51 -28.05
N GLU A 206 -33.96 6.10 -29.11
CA GLU A 206 -33.30 5.30 -30.15
C GLU A 206 -32.09 4.60 -29.55
N LYS A 207 -32.06 3.25 -29.66
CA LYS A 207 -30.92 2.45 -29.20
C LYS A 207 -29.69 2.80 -30.05
N ILE A 208 -28.68 3.38 -29.45
CA ILE A 208 -27.37 3.55 -30.09
C ILE A 208 -26.73 2.16 -30.15
N MET A 209 -26.26 1.78 -31.33
CA MET A 209 -25.72 0.46 -31.57
C MET A 209 -24.43 0.25 -30.72
N GLY A 210 -24.51 -0.71 -29.81
CA GLY A 210 -23.40 -1.04 -28.91
C GLY A 210 -23.49 -0.49 -27.48
N GLU A 211 -24.48 0.38 -27.19
CA GLU A 211 -24.74 0.86 -25.85
C GLU A 211 -25.83 0.08 -25.14
N VAL A 212 -25.59 -0.22 -23.87
CA VAL A 212 -26.53 -0.94 -23.00
C VAL A 212 -27.20 0.03 -22.06
N SER A 213 -28.49 0.30 -22.28
CA SER A 213 -29.27 1.20 -21.42
C SER A 213 -29.96 0.49 -20.25
N SER A 214 -30.27 -0.79 -20.41
CA SER A 214 -30.88 -1.60 -19.36
C SER A 214 -30.32 -3.02 -19.40
N ALA A 215 -30.10 -3.62 -18.23
CA ALA A 215 -29.54 -4.95 -18.10
C ALA A 215 -30.06 -5.66 -16.84
N LEU A 216 -29.63 -6.90 -16.66
CA LEU A 216 -29.84 -7.68 -15.44
C LEU A 216 -28.54 -7.91 -14.73
N ILE A 217 -28.53 -7.68 -13.43
CA ILE A 217 -27.51 -8.23 -12.54
C ILE A 217 -28.05 -9.56 -12.00
N MET A 218 -27.30 -10.63 -12.24
CA MET A 218 -27.61 -11.95 -11.71
C MET A 218 -26.66 -12.29 -10.59
N ALA A 219 -27.18 -12.54 -9.40
CA ALA A 219 -26.43 -13.09 -8.28
C ALA A 219 -26.69 -14.60 -8.19
N ILE A 220 -25.67 -15.41 -8.43
CA ILE A 220 -25.75 -16.86 -8.46
C ILE A 220 -25.14 -17.43 -7.19
N TYR A 221 -25.90 -18.26 -6.49
CA TYR A 221 -25.51 -18.89 -5.24
C TYR A 221 -25.13 -20.34 -5.49
N LYS A 222 -23.96 -20.72 -4.99
CA LYS A 222 -23.41 -22.05 -5.06
C LYS A 222 -24.23 -23.01 -4.22
N ALA A 223 -24.49 -24.24 -4.73
CA ALA A 223 -25.14 -25.30 -3.97
C ALA A 223 -24.33 -25.71 -2.74
N ASP A 224 -24.99 -25.99 -1.63
CA ASP A 224 -24.34 -26.39 -0.37
C ASP A 224 -23.50 -27.67 -0.50
N SER A 225 -23.79 -28.52 -1.52
CA SER A 225 -23.03 -29.71 -1.87
C SER A 225 -21.80 -29.46 -2.76
N CYS A 226 -21.61 -28.21 -3.21
CA CYS A 226 -20.52 -27.84 -4.11
C CYS A 226 -19.32 -27.30 -3.32
N ASP A 227 -18.24 -28.12 -3.20
CA ASP A 227 -17.01 -27.76 -2.51
C ASP A 227 -16.02 -26.94 -3.36
N PHE A 228 -16.42 -26.46 -4.54
CA PHE A 228 -15.54 -25.65 -5.39
C PHE A 228 -15.29 -24.27 -4.79
N SER A 229 -14.06 -23.73 -5.02
CA SER A 229 -13.83 -22.31 -4.85
C SER A 229 -14.74 -21.48 -5.77
N ALA A 230 -14.98 -20.21 -5.46
CA ALA A 230 -15.86 -19.38 -6.26
C ALA A 230 -15.39 -19.28 -7.73
N GLY A 231 -14.10 -19.18 -8.01
CA GLY A 231 -13.55 -19.18 -9.37
C GLY A 231 -13.76 -20.50 -10.10
N LYS A 232 -13.53 -21.63 -9.41
CA LYS A 232 -13.78 -22.93 -10.02
C LYS A 232 -15.27 -23.16 -10.26
N PHE A 233 -16.14 -22.74 -9.34
CA PHE A 233 -17.59 -22.77 -9.51
C PHE A 233 -18.04 -21.99 -10.74
N GLN A 234 -17.55 -20.75 -10.88
CA GLN A 234 -17.90 -19.90 -12.03
C GLN A 234 -17.46 -20.55 -13.34
N ARG A 235 -16.24 -21.10 -13.40
CA ARG A 235 -15.72 -21.75 -14.59
C ARG A 235 -16.50 -23.01 -14.97
N GLU A 236 -16.77 -23.91 -14.03
CA GLU A 236 -17.54 -25.14 -14.30
C GLU A 236 -18.97 -24.81 -14.71
N LEU A 237 -19.61 -23.82 -14.06
CA LEU A 237 -20.91 -23.34 -14.45
C LEU A 237 -20.92 -22.80 -15.89
N ASN A 238 -19.90 -22.02 -16.25
CA ASN A 238 -19.78 -21.49 -17.60
C ASN A 238 -19.56 -22.58 -18.65
N LEU A 239 -18.74 -23.58 -18.36
CA LEU A 239 -18.52 -24.72 -19.25
C LEU A 239 -19.81 -25.55 -19.50
N GLU A 240 -20.70 -25.61 -18.50
CA GLU A 240 -21.97 -26.35 -18.62
C GLU A 240 -23.10 -25.52 -19.22
N THR A 241 -23.09 -24.18 -19.08
CA THR A 241 -24.22 -23.32 -19.44
C THR A 241 -23.91 -22.23 -20.46
N GLY A 242 -22.65 -21.80 -20.55
CA GLY A 242 -22.24 -20.64 -21.38
C GLY A 242 -22.71 -19.28 -20.84
N ILE A 243 -23.18 -19.18 -19.60
CA ILE A 243 -23.81 -17.96 -19.07
C ILE A 243 -22.79 -16.78 -18.99
N ILE A 244 -21.55 -17.07 -18.67
CA ILE A 244 -20.50 -16.04 -18.56
C ILE A 244 -20.11 -15.52 -19.96
N ASP A 245 -20.02 -16.42 -20.95
CA ASP A 245 -19.70 -16.06 -22.33
C ASP A 245 -20.76 -15.16 -22.97
N ASN A 246 -22.01 -15.18 -22.46
CA ASN A 246 -23.13 -14.34 -22.88
C ASN A 246 -23.30 -13.09 -22.00
N SER A 247 -22.41 -12.88 -20.99
CA SER A 247 -22.44 -11.70 -20.11
C SER A 247 -21.44 -10.64 -20.57
N TYR A 248 -21.67 -9.41 -20.16
CA TYR A 248 -20.68 -8.31 -20.34
C TYR A 248 -19.51 -8.42 -19.37
N GLY A 249 -19.68 -9.16 -18.28
CA GLY A 249 -18.67 -9.44 -17.29
C GLY A 249 -19.24 -10.14 -16.07
N ALA A 250 -18.39 -10.82 -15.36
CA ALA A 250 -18.75 -11.56 -14.16
C ALA A 250 -17.64 -11.45 -13.11
N LEU A 251 -18.02 -11.30 -11.86
CA LEU A 251 -17.12 -11.26 -10.72
C LEU A 251 -17.51 -12.34 -9.71
N THR A 252 -16.53 -13.10 -9.26
CA THR A 252 -16.73 -13.99 -8.12
C THR A 252 -16.59 -13.21 -6.82
N LYS A 253 -17.21 -13.72 -5.74
CA LYS A 253 -17.03 -13.20 -4.39
C LYS A 253 -15.54 -13.06 -4.04
N ASP A 254 -14.71 -14.05 -4.34
CA ASP A 254 -13.28 -14.04 -4.05
C ASP A 254 -12.52 -12.95 -4.85
N GLN A 255 -12.88 -12.73 -6.12
CA GLN A 255 -12.32 -11.65 -6.93
C GLN A 255 -12.72 -10.29 -6.37
N THR A 256 -13.99 -10.10 -6.03
CA THR A 256 -14.48 -8.85 -5.44
C THR A 256 -13.79 -8.53 -4.11
N ILE A 257 -13.65 -9.53 -3.22
CA ILE A 257 -12.90 -9.38 -1.96
C ILE A 257 -11.45 -8.97 -2.27
N ARG A 258 -10.79 -9.67 -3.18
CA ARG A 258 -9.41 -9.37 -3.56
C ARG A 258 -9.26 -7.96 -4.12
N TYR A 259 -10.12 -7.53 -5.03
CA TYR A 259 -10.06 -6.17 -5.59
C TYR A 259 -10.32 -5.11 -4.52
N SER A 260 -11.29 -5.33 -3.65
CA SER A 260 -11.62 -4.40 -2.57
C SER A 260 -10.51 -4.25 -1.52
N THR A 261 -9.78 -5.34 -1.22
CA THR A 261 -8.75 -5.36 -0.18
C THR A 261 -7.33 -5.15 -0.70
N LEU A 262 -7.14 -5.12 -2.01
CA LEU A 262 -5.85 -5.06 -2.66
C LEU A 262 -4.95 -3.93 -2.14
N MET A 263 -5.42 -2.68 -2.22
CA MET A 263 -4.66 -1.53 -1.75
C MET A 263 -4.41 -1.56 -0.23
N PRO A 264 -5.43 -1.80 0.63
CA PRO A 264 -5.20 -2.06 2.04
C PRO A 264 -4.15 -3.15 2.32
N GLU A 265 -4.17 -4.25 1.58
CA GLU A 265 -3.20 -5.34 1.77
C GLU A 265 -1.77 -4.94 1.40
N VAL A 266 -1.55 -4.32 0.26
CA VAL A 266 -0.22 -3.85 -0.17
C VAL A 266 0.36 -2.92 0.89
N LEU A 267 -0.43 -1.95 1.33
CA LEU A 267 0.01 -0.96 2.31
C LEU A 267 0.29 -1.59 3.68
N THR A 268 -0.59 -2.44 4.17
CA THR A 268 -0.40 -3.11 5.47
C THR A 268 0.77 -4.10 5.45
N LYS A 269 1.02 -4.81 4.34
CA LYS A 269 2.21 -5.65 4.17
C LYS A 269 3.50 -4.83 4.23
N LEU A 270 3.56 -3.70 3.54
CA LEU A 270 4.72 -2.81 3.60
C LEU A 270 5.00 -2.33 5.04
N PHE A 271 3.95 -1.90 5.75
CA PHE A 271 4.09 -1.48 7.14
C PHE A 271 4.48 -2.61 8.08
N THR A 272 3.98 -3.82 7.85
CA THR A 272 4.38 -5.01 8.61
C THR A 272 5.88 -5.26 8.46
N VAL A 273 6.40 -5.19 7.24
CA VAL A 273 7.84 -5.33 6.98
C VAL A 273 8.63 -4.21 7.64
N PHE A 274 8.18 -2.96 7.54
CA PHE A 274 8.79 -1.82 8.24
C PHE A 274 8.83 -2.03 9.77
N ALA A 275 7.71 -2.41 10.37
CA ALA A 275 7.64 -2.65 11.81
C ALA A 275 8.50 -3.84 12.26
N ALA A 276 8.63 -4.90 11.42
CA ALA A 276 9.55 -6.00 11.67
C ALA A 276 11.02 -5.54 11.68
N PHE A 277 11.41 -4.65 10.78
CA PHE A 277 12.74 -4.04 10.80
C PHE A 277 12.93 -3.09 12.00
N LEU A 278 11.91 -2.34 12.40
CA LEU A 278 11.96 -1.58 13.65
C LEU A 278 12.16 -2.51 14.86
N PHE A 279 11.51 -3.66 14.89
CA PHE A 279 11.75 -4.68 15.91
C PHE A 279 13.21 -5.18 15.88
N LEU A 280 13.77 -5.45 14.71
CA LEU A 280 15.19 -5.79 14.57
C LEU A 280 16.11 -4.71 15.15
N ILE A 281 15.81 -3.43 14.90
CA ILE A 281 16.53 -2.29 15.51
C ILE A 281 16.46 -2.37 17.04
N VAL A 282 15.29 -2.64 17.60
CA VAL A 282 15.13 -2.78 19.06
C VAL A 282 15.99 -3.91 19.61
N LEU A 283 15.99 -5.07 18.94
CA LEU A 283 16.84 -6.21 19.31
C LEU A 283 18.33 -5.85 19.29
N LEU A 284 18.78 -5.11 18.27
CA LEU A 284 20.17 -4.63 18.19
C LEU A 284 20.50 -3.66 19.33
N LEU A 285 19.59 -2.74 19.67
CA LEU A 285 19.77 -1.81 20.77
C LEU A 285 19.80 -2.50 22.13
N ILE A 286 18.95 -3.51 22.34
CA ILE A 286 18.97 -4.35 23.55
C ILE A 286 20.30 -5.10 23.64
N SER A 287 20.73 -5.74 22.55
CA SER A 287 22.01 -6.45 22.46
C SER A 287 23.19 -5.54 22.81
N HIS A 288 23.21 -4.35 22.23
CA HIS A 288 24.24 -3.35 22.51
C HIS A 288 24.14 -2.83 23.96
N SER A 289 22.93 -2.66 24.49
CA SER A 289 22.67 -2.28 25.87
C SER A 289 23.26 -3.26 26.85
N ILE A 290 22.98 -4.53 26.72
CA ILE A 290 23.48 -5.58 27.61
C ILE A 290 24.99 -5.64 27.55
N SER A 291 25.59 -5.62 26.36
CA SER A 291 27.04 -5.69 26.19
C SER A 291 27.76 -4.52 26.88
N THR A 292 27.20 -3.31 26.72
CA THR A 292 27.79 -2.12 27.38
C THR A 292 27.62 -2.16 28.90
N ASP A 293 26.46 -2.60 29.38
CA ASP A 293 26.19 -2.73 30.81
C ASP A 293 27.14 -3.71 31.50
N ILE A 294 27.43 -4.84 30.83
CA ILE A 294 28.41 -5.81 31.30
C ILE A 294 29.81 -5.20 31.37
N GLN A 295 30.17 -4.38 30.38
CA GLN A 295 31.50 -3.71 30.38
C GLN A 295 31.63 -2.64 31.46
N THR A 296 30.59 -1.80 31.62
CA THR A 296 30.61 -0.67 32.58
C THR A 296 30.58 -1.16 34.02
N ASP A 297 29.83 -2.21 34.32
CA ASP A 297 29.67 -2.75 35.67
C ASP A 297 30.62 -3.97 35.94
N TYR A 298 31.69 -4.14 35.12
CA TYR A 298 32.57 -5.29 35.15
C TYR A 298 33.17 -5.53 36.53
N VAL A 299 33.69 -4.47 37.20
CA VAL A 299 34.24 -4.50 38.56
C VAL A 299 33.16 -4.87 39.58
N THR A 300 31.97 -4.25 39.47
CA THR A 300 30.83 -4.54 40.34
C THR A 300 30.44 -6.02 40.31
N PHE A 301 30.45 -6.61 39.09
CA PHE A 301 30.17 -8.07 38.95
C PHE A 301 31.27 -8.96 39.51
N GLY A 302 32.53 -8.50 39.45
CA GLY A 302 33.62 -9.17 40.12
C GLY A 302 33.43 -9.21 41.61
N ILE A 303 33.09 -8.06 42.24
CA ILE A 303 32.79 -7.94 43.67
C ILE A 303 31.59 -8.81 44.06
N LEU A 304 30.49 -8.78 43.34
CA LEU A 304 29.33 -9.61 43.62
C LEU A 304 29.65 -11.10 43.52
N LYS A 305 30.48 -11.53 42.57
CA LYS A 305 30.94 -12.92 42.48
C LYS A 305 31.86 -13.32 43.63
N SER A 306 32.74 -12.44 44.11
CA SER A 306 33.55 -12.72 45.28
C SER A 306 32.72 -12.86 46.57
N GLN A 307 31.54 -12.21 46.61
CA GLN A 307 30.55 -12.34 47.69
C GLN A 307 29.63 -13.55 47.52
N GLY A 308 29.86 -14.47 46.55
CA GLY A 308 29.12 -15.72 46.38
C GLY A 308 27.93 -15.63 45.42
N PHE A 309 27.76 -14.53 44.68
CA PHE A 309 26.74 -14.50 43.64
C PHE A 309 27.09 -15.40 42.45
N SER A 310 26.28 -16.43 42.23
CA SER A 310 26.47 -17.34 41.11
C SER A 310 26.18 -16.67 39.76
N ARG A 311 26.79 -17.22 38.71
CA ARG A 311 26.50 -16.81 37.31
C ARG A 311 25.01 -16.78 37.02
N LYS A 312 24.25 -17.82 37.46
CA LYS A 312 22.80 -17.94 37.27
C LYS A 312 22.06 -16.75 37.90
N LYS A 313 22.40 -16.38 39.16
CA LYS A 313 21.78 -15.23 39.85
C LYS A 313 22.01 -13.91 39.12
N LEU A 314 23.22 -13.66 38.61
CA LEU A 314 23.52 -12.45 37.84
C LEU A 314 22.83 -12.43 36.46
N SER A 315 22.83 -13.55 35.76
CA SER A 315 22.13 -13.70 34.49
C SER A 315 20.61 -13.49 34.63
N HIS A 316 19.99 -14.04 35.66
CA HIS A 316 18.59 -13.82 35.96
C HIS A 316 18.24 -12.37 36.29
N LEU A 317 19.17 -11.65 36.97
CA LEU A 317 18.99 -10.23 37.28
C LEU A 317 18.89 -9.40 35.99
N PHE A 318 19.80 -9.62 35.03
CA PHE A 318 19.76 -8.95 33.74
C PHE A 318 18.54 -9.35 32.93
N PHE A 319 18.26 -10.64 32.85
CA PHE A 319 17.09 -11.18 32.14
C PHE A 319 15.80 -10.54 32.68
N ALA A 320 15.60 -10.53 33.99
CA ALA A 320 14.43 -9.91 34.58
C ALA A 320 14.35 -8.39 34.31
N GLN A 321 15.47 -7.68 34.39
CA GLN A 321 15.50 -6.22 34.13
C GLN A 321 15.05 -5.88 32.72
N TYR A 322 15.57 -6.55 31.70
CA TYR A 322 15.24 -6.28 30.30
C TYR A 322 13.86 -6.79 29.94
N LEU A 323 13.48 -7.99 30.43
CA LEU A 323 12.16 -8.57 30.17
C LEU A 323 11.04 -7.73 30.79
N ILE A 324 11.24 -7.15 31.98
CA ILE A 324 10.25 -6.23 32.58
C ILE A 324 10.10 -4.95 31.75
N ALA A 325 11.20 -4.40 31.23
CA ALA A 325 11.15 -3.23 30.35
C ALA A 325 10.36 -3.54 29.05
N GLU A 326 10.62 -4.70 28.46
CA GLU A 326 9.92 -5.17 27.28
C GLU A 326 8.45 -5.44 27.55
N ALA A 327 8.13 -6.16 28.61
CA ALA A 327 6.76 -6.49 28.99
C ALA A 327 5.93 -5.21 29.24
N LEU A 328 6.51 -4.21 29.90
CA LEU A 328 5.87 -2.91 30.08
C LEU A 328 5.67 -2.20 28.72
N GLY A 329 6.64 -2.23 27.84
CA GLY A 329 6.53 -1.67 26.50
C GLY A 329 5.44 -2.38 25.69
N VAL A 330 5.43 -3.70 25.67
CA VAL A 330 4.41 -4.52 25.01
C VAL A 330 3.01 -4.24 25.56
N PHE A 331 2.87 -4.20 26.88
CA PHE A 331 1.59 -3.90 27.52
C PHE A 331 1.07 -2.51 27.12
N LEU A 332 1.87 -1.48 27.24
CA LEU A 332 1.50 -0.12 26.80
C LEU A 332 1.26 -0.04 25.30
N GLY A 333 2.04 -0.76 24.51
CA GLY A 333 1.92 -0.83 23.06
C GLY A 333 0.60 -1.45 22.61
N THR A 334 0.12 -2.48 23.30
CA THR A 334 -1.19 -3.08 23.02
C THR A 334 -2.34 -2.07 23.26
N PHE A 335 -2.26 -1.24 24.29
CA PHE A 335 -3.26 -0.17 24.47
C PHE A 335 -3.14 0.92 23.40
N LEU A 336 -1.91 1.31 23.05
CA LEU A 336 -1.68 2.32 22.01
C LEU A 336 -2.06 1.81 20.61
N SER A 337 -2.14 0.51 20.39
CA SER A 337 -2.59 -0.05 19.12
C SER A 337 -4.05 0.24 18.81
N ILE A 338 -4.92 0.43 19.80
CA ILE A 338 -6.36 0.68 19.62
C ILE A 338 -6.62 1.95 18.77
N PRO A 339 -6.12 3.14 19.12
CA PRO A 339 -6.33 4.32 18.28
C PRO A 339 -5.65 4.22 16.92
N ILE A 340 -4.49 3.55 16.83
CA ILE A 340 -3.79 3.38 15.55
C ILE A 340 -4.59 2.46 14.62
N GLU A 341 -5.09 1.34 15.14
CA GLU A 341 -5.97 0.42 14.42
C GLU A 341 -7.21 1.13 13.90
N SER A 342 -7.86 1.94 14.75
CA SER A 342 -9.05 2.70 14.36
C SER A 342 -8.77 3.69 13.21
N VAL A 343 -7.60 4.32 13.18
CA VAL A 343 -7.21 5.19 12.05
C VAL A 343 -7.03 4.39 10.77
N ILE A 344 -6.34 3.25 10.83
CA ILE A 344 -6.10 2.39 9.66
C ILE A 344 -7.42 1.84 9.13
N THR A 345 -8.27 1.27 9.99
CA THR A 345 -9.56 0.70 9.60
C THR A 345 -10.52 1.73 9.03
N ASN A 346 -10.55 2.94 9.59
CA ASN A 346 -11.38 4.02 9.05
C ASN A 346 -10.92 4.46 7.65
N ALA A 347 -9.60 4.49 7.41
CA ALA A 347 -9.07 4.77 6.08
C ALA A 347 -9.41 3.63 5.10
N CYS A 348 -9.25 2.37 5.51
CA CYS A 348 -9.61 1.21 4.68
C CYS A 348 -11.11 1.16 4.35
N ARG A 349 -11.99 1.63 5.25
CA ARG A 349 -13.44 1.70 5.01
C ARG A 349 -13.82 2.47 3.75
N LEU A 350 -13.17 3.62 3.50
CA LEU A 350 -13.42 4.44 2.32
C LEU A 350 -13.00 3.72 1.03
N ILE A 351 -11.94 2.91 1.08
CA ILE A 351 -11.49 2.12 -0.08
C ILE A 351 -12.39 0.91 -0.30
N THR A 352 -12.67 0.15 0.76
CA THR A 352 -13.45 -1.09 0.64
C THR A 352 -14.95 -0.85 0.48
N GLY A 353 -15.45 0.34 0.79
CA GLY A 353 -16.88 0.66 0.77
C GLY A 353 -17.70 -0.04 1.86
N THR A 354 -17.05 -0.71 2.81
CA THR A 354 -17.72 -1.57 3.80
C THR A 354 -17.35 -1.18 5.24
N MET A 355 -18.26 -1.44 6.19
CA MET A 355 -18.01 -1.21 7.60
C MET A 355 -17.07 -2.28 8.16
N PRO A 356 -15.86 -1.92 8.60
CA PRO A 356 -14.94 -2.87 9.20
C PRO A 356 -15.46 -3.32 10.57
N ASN A 357 -15.08 -4.52 11.00
CA ASN A 357 -15.19 -4.90 12.40
C ASN A 357 -14.29 -3.97 13.24
N ARG A 358 -14.49 -3.94 14.55
CA ARG A 358 -13.71 -3.07 15.45
C ARG A 358 -13.09 -3.88 16.56
N GLY A 359 -11.93 -3.44 17.01
CA GLY A 359 -11.23 -3.98 18.16
C GLY A 359 -9.97 -4.75 17.82
N ILE A 360 -9.28 -5.21 18.87
CA ILE A 360 -8.04 -5.94 18.70
C ILE A 360 -8.34 -7.41 18.44
N SER A 361 -7.75 -7.98 17.42
CA SER A 361 -7.76 -9.43 17.16
C SER A 361 -6.97 -10.16 18.25
N ALA A 362 -7.66 -10.58 19.32
CA ALA A 362 -7.03 -11.07 20.55
C ALA A 362 -6.14 -12.30 20.31
N GLY A 363 -6.60 -13.28 19.54
CA GLY A 363 -5.85 -14.52 19.27
C GLY A 363 -4.54 -14.29 18.52
N LYS A 364 -4.59 -13.58 17.40
CA LYS A 364 -3.43 -13.28 16.57
C LYS A 364 -2.47 -12.30 17.27
N SER A 365 -3.01 -11.31 17.99
CA SER A 365 -2.20 -10.36 18.77
C SER A 365 -1.45 -11.05 19.91
N LEU A 366 -2.09 -11.99 20.64
CA LEU A 366 -1.43 -12.75 21.69
C LEU A 366 -0.29 -13.61 21.15
N LEU A 367 -0.49 -14.25 20.01
CA LEU A 367 0.53 -15.03 19.34
C LEU A 367 1.72 -14.15 18.92
N LEU A 368 1.45 -13.01 18.29
CA LEU A 368 2.48 -12.02 17.91
C LEU A 368 3.29 -11.55 19.13
N ILE A 369 2.61 -11.16 20.19
CA ILE A 369 3.24 -10.74 21.46
C ILE A 369 4.10 -11.86 22.03
N GLY A 370 3.60 -13.08 22.03
CA GLY A 370 4.35 -14.27 22.47
C GLY A 370 5.65 -14.47 21.65
N CYS A 371 5.57 -14.34 20.33
CA CYS A 371 6.73 -14.40 19.44
C CYS A 371 7.74 -13.28 19.71
N ILE A 372 7.29 -12.04 19.86
CA ILE A 372 8.15 -10.89 20.18
C ILE A 372 8.90 -11.12 21.49
N LEU A 373 8.19 -11.48 22.56
CA LEU A 373 8.79 -11.74 23.87
C LEU A 373 9.72 -12.95 23.87
N LEU A 374 9.41 -13.98 23.11
CA LEU A 374 10.26 -15.18 23.00
C LEU A 374 11.57 -14.86 22.29
N ILE A 375 11.51 -14.17 21.13
CA ILE A 375 12.70 -13.82 20.35
C ILE A 375 13.62 -12.92 21.18
N SER A 376 13.07 -11.91 21.84
CA SER A 376 13.86 -11.00 22.67
C SER A 376 14.42 -11.70 23.92
N ALA A 377 13.65 -12.58 24.57
CA ALA A 377 14.12 -13.37 25.70
C ALA A 377 15.33 -14.26 25.33
N VAL A 378 15.26 -14.93 24.16
CA VAL A 378 16.37 -15.74 23.63
C VAL A 378 17.60 -14.87 23.39
N LEU A 379 17.44 -13.67 22.79
CA LEU A 379 18.53 -12.73 22.56
C LEU A 379 19.17 -12.28 23.90
N ILE A 380 18.35 -11.89 24.88
CA ILE A 380 18.83 -11.45 26.21
C ILE A 380 19.60 -12.59 26.86
N PHE A 381 19.09 -13.81 26.82
CA PHE A 381 19.76 -14.98 27.37
C PHE A 381 21.15 -15.18 26.73
N ILE A 382 21.25 -15.17 25.39
CA ILE A 382 22.51 -15.32 24.66
C ILE A 382 23.49 -14.21 25.05
N LYS A 383 23.03 -12.95 25.14
CA LYS A 383 23.88 -11.78 25.48
C LYS A 383 24.32 -11.73 26.94
N THR A 384 23.66 -12.46 27.83
CA THR A 384 24.08 -12.60 29.25
C THR A 384 25.06 -13.75 29.49
N LEU A 385 25.28 -14.65 28.53
CA LEU A 385 26.26 -15.74 28.67
C LEU A 385 27.69 -15.28 29.03
N PRO A 386 28.23 -14.17 28.51
CA PRO A 386 29.58 -13.67 28.87
C PRO A 386 29.76 -13.34 30.35
N LEU A 387 28.69 -13.05 31.10
CA LEU A 387 28.76 -12.85 32.56
C LEU A 387 29.43 -14.01 33.30
N GLY A 388 29.30 -15.21 32.73
CA GLY A 388 29.95 -16.40 33.31
C GLY A 388 31.47 -16.35 33.29
N LYS A 389 32.06 -15.68 32.27
CA LYS A 389 33.51 -15.60 32.04
C LYS A 389 34.23 -14.52 32.87
N ILE A 390 33.50 -13.71 33.66
CA ILE A 390 34.08 -12.68 34.49
C ILE A 390 34.80 -13.35 35.67
N SER A 391 36.11 -13.22 35.77
CA SER A 391 36.94 -13.64 36.92
C SER A 391 36.91 -12.57 38.00
N PRO A 392 36.54 -12.87 39.26
CA PRO A 392 36.57 -11.93 40.37
C PRO A 392 37.94 -11.24 40.54
N VAL A 393 39.00 -12.04 40.47
CA VAL A 393 40.37 -11.55 40.67
C VAL A 393 40.75 -10.54 39.55
N LYS A 394 40.52 -10.89 38.29
CA LYS A 394 40.82 -9.98 37.17
C LYS A 394 39.95 -8.71 37.19
N ALA A 395 38.76 -8.82 37.72
CA ALA A 395 37.84 -7.67 37.77
C ALA A 395 38.21 -6.66 38.86
N ILE A 396 38.75 -7.15 39.97
CA ILE A 396 39.11 -6.31 41.13
C ILE A 396 40.57 -5.77 41.03
N SER A 397 41.49 -6.58 40.45
CA SER A 397 42.92 -6.26 40.43
C SER A 397 43.37 -5.32 39.32
N GLY A 398 42.50 -4.71 38.58
CA GLY A 398 43.01 -3.72 37.62
C GLY A 398 42.21 -3.53 36.33
N GLY A 399 41.02 -4.04 36.28
CA GLY A 399 40.14 -3.74 35.14
C GLY A 399 40.64 -4.31 33.79
N LYS A 400 39.86 -4.16 32.78
CA LYS A 400 40.28 -4.38 31.40
C LYS A 400 41.29 -3.28 31.05
N GLU A 401 42.48 -3.65 30.60
CA GLU A 401 43.33 -2.70 29.90
C GLU A 401 42.50 -2.03 28.82
N ASP A 402 42.36 -0.73 28.87
CA ASP A 402 41.80 0.07 27.81
C ASP A 402 42.73 -0.07 26.61
N ILE A 403 42.33 -0.91 25.64
CA ILE A 403 43.07 -1.01 24.40
C ILE A 403 42.89 0.33 23.68
N TYR A 404 43.91 1.15 23.73
CA TYR A 404 44.01 2.33 22.87
C TYR A 404 44.00 1.85 21.43
N PHE A 405 42.90 2.08 20.76
CA PHE A 405 42.78 1.74 19.33
C PHE A 405 43.70 2.65 18.52
N ASP A 406 44.79 2.12 18.05
CA ASP A 406 45.61 2.79 17.05
C ASP A 406 44.81 2.90 15.76
N SER A 407 44.40 4.12 15.42
CA SER A 407 43.62 4.40 14.23
C SER A 407 44.51 4.17 13.00
N ARG A 408 44.20 3.15 12.19
CA ARG A 408 44.90 2.92 10.93
C ARG A 408 44.77 4.09 9.94
N ILE A 409 43.75 4.94 10.14
CA ILE A 409 43.49 6.12 9.32
C ILE A 409 43.84 7.36 10.10
N LYS A 410 45.01 7.97 9.80
CA LYS A 410 45.51 9.22 10.42
C LYS A 410 44.90 10.42 9.70
N LEU A 411 43.70 10.85 10.09
CA LEU A 411 43.12 12.08 9.52
C LEU A 411 43.81 13.32 10.04
N PRO A 412 44.16 14.30 9.16
CA PRO A 412 44.79 15.55 9.59
C PRO A 412 43.84 16.42 10.41
N ILE A 413 44.34 17.08 11.42
CA ILE A 413 43.57 18.00 12.27
C ILE A 413 43.67 19.41 11.69
N SER A 414 42.56 19.99 11.28
CA SER A 414 42.48 21.37 10.80
C SER A 414 42.15 22.35 11.91
N LYS A 415 42.90 23.46 12.04
CA LYS A 415 42.61 24.52 13.02
C LYS A 415 41.26 25.22 12.75
N LYS A 416 40.85 25.37 11.47
CA LYS A 416 39.57 26.04 11.11
C LYS A 416 38.34 25.18 11.43
N LEU A 417 38.44 23.85 11.33
CA LEU A 417 37.37 22.89 11.55
C LEU A 417 37.68 21.91 12.66
N LEU A 418 38.24 22.42 13.77
CA LEU A 418 38.78 21.60 14.86
C LEU A 418 37.80 20.59 15.43
N SER A 419 36.56 21.00 15.73
CA SER A 419 35.54 20.12 16.27
C SER A 419 35.13 19.01 15.30
N LEU A 420 35.10 19.28 14.00
CA LEU A 420 34.76 18.29 12.97
C LEU A 420 35.90 17.30 12.74
N THR A 421 37.15 17.77 12.65
CA THR A 421 38.30 16.91 12.40
C THR A 421 38.66 16.03 13.59
N ILE A 422 38.46 16.52 14.81
CA ILE A 422 38.54 15.69 16.02
C ILE A 422 37.42 14.65 16.04
N ALA A 423 36.18 15.04 15.73
CA ALA A 423 35.05 14.13 15.68
C ALA A 423 35.28 13.00 14.64
N ALA A 424 35.75 13.32 13.43
CA ALA A 424 36.10 12.35 12.41
C ALA A 424 37.19 11.37 12.86
N ARG A 425 38.24 11.86 13.53
CA ARG A 425 39.32 11.02 14.09
C ARG A 425 38.80 10.13 15.22
N GLN A 426 37.98 10.64 16.11
CA GLN A 426 37.37 9.85 17.18
C GLN A 426 36.39 8.81 16.65
N PHE A 427 35.61 9.14 15.58
CA PHE A 427 34.76 8.20 14.90
C PHE A 427 35.56 7.04 14.29
N THR A 428 36.64 7.32 13.56
CA THR A 428 37.47 6.28 12.91
C THR A 428 38.20 5.41 13.91
N SER A 429 38.65 5.97 15.08
CA SER A 429 39.30 5.22 16.15
C SER A 429 38.33 4.27 16.89
N ALA A 430 37.07 4.66 17.04
CA ALA A 430 36.08 3.91 17.81
C ALA A 430 34.87 3.49 16.95
N LYS A 431 35.06 3.18 15.67
CA LYS A 431 34.01 2.86 14.69
C LYS A 431 33.01 1.81 15.16
N GLN A 432 33.43 0.81 15.92
CA GLN A 432 32.55 -0.24 16.45
C GLN A 432 31.45 0.31 17.40
N LYS A 433 31.69 1.43 18.07
CA LYS A 433 30.69 2.08 18.93
C LYS A 433 29.52 2.66 18.14
N TYR A 434 29.78 3.06 16.90
CA TYR A 434 28.80 3.75 16.03
C TYR A 434 28.18 2.83 14.97
N LEU A 435 28.73 1.60 14.78
CA LEU A 435 28.28 0.67 13.74
C LEU A 435 26.77 0.38 13.84
N GLY A 436 26.26 0.18 15.06
CA GLY A 436 24.82 -0.03 15.28
C GLY A 436 23.98 1.19 14.85
N ALA A 437 24.47 2.41 15.12
CA ALA A 437 23.78 3.63 14.72
C ALA A 437 23.82 3.85 13.19
N VAL A 438 24.93 3.47 12.53
CA VAL A 438 25.01 3.44 11.05
C VAL A 438 23.96 2.48 10.49
N PHE A 439 23.90 1.24 11.00
CA PHE A 439 22.96 0.24 10.52
C PHE A 439 21.49 0.68 10.69
N ILE A 440 21.18 1.31 11.82
CA ILE A 440 19.84 1.87 12.07
C ILE A 440 19.54 2.99 11.08
N SER A 441 20.49 3.87 10.81
CA SER A 441 20.34 4.94 9.83
C SER A 441 20.10 4.39 8.42
N VAL A 442 20.78 3.30 8.02
CA VAL A 442 20.55 2.59 6.75
C VAL A 442 19.10 2.11 6.64
N ILE A 443 18.60 1.44 7.69
CA ILE A 443 17.22 0.92 7.69
C ILE A 443 16.19 2.05 7.59
N LEU A 444 16.36 3.10 8.39
CA LEU A 444 15.42 4.22 8.41
C LEU A 444 15.37 4.93 7.05
N ILE A 445 16.50 5.20 6.43
CA ILE A 445 16.56 5.80 5.08
C ILE A 445 15.97 4.85 4.04
N PHE A 446 16.28 3.56 4.09
CA PHE A 446 15.73 2.58 3.18
C PHE A 446 14.19 2.66 3.11
N PHE A 447 13.52 2.67 4.27
CA PHE A 447 12.06 2.73 4.30
C PHE A 447 11.48 4.10 3.93
N MET A 448 12.17 5.19 4.31
CA MET A 448 11.76 6.53 3.88
C MET A 448 11.82 6.69 2.37
N LEU A 449 12.83 6.10 1.71
CA LEU A 449 12.95 6.13 0.26
C LEU A 449 11.98 5.14 -0.41
N THR A 450 11.72 4.00 0.21
CA THR A 450 10.76 3.02 -0.32
C THR A 450 9.34 3.59 -0.37
N ILE A 451 8.89 4.30 0.66
CA ILE A 451 7.56 4.94 0.63
C ILE A 451 7.48 6.08 -0.38
N ASN A 452 8.58 6.84 -0.54
CA ASN A 452 8.64 7.86 -1.59
C ASN A 452 8.60 7.26 -3.00
N LEU A 453 9.21 6.09 -3.19
CA LEU A 453 9.14 5.37 -4.46
C LEU A 453 7.69 4.97 -4.78
N ILE A 454 6.93 4.47 -3.81
CA ILE A 454 5.49 4.17 -4.01
C ILE A 454 4.74 5.42 -4.44
N MET A 455 4.95 6.53 -3.74
CA MET A 455 4.29 7.79 -4.08
C MET A 455 4.63 8.23 -5.50
N ASN A 456 5.91 8.12 -5.89
CA ASN A 456 6.34 8.46 -7.25
C ASN A 456 5.73 7.53 -8.30
N LEU A 457 5.64 6.20 -8.01
CA LEU A 457 4.98 5.25 -8.90
C LEU A 457 3.51 5.59 -9.14
N MET A 458 2.82 6.12 -8.12
CA MET A 458 1.39 6.47 -8.22
C MET A 458 1.15 7.86 -8.83
N THR A 459 2.13 8.75 -8.84
CA THR A 459 1.95 10.14 -9.30
C THR A 459 2.73 10.51 -10.56
N SER A 460 3.53 9.59 -11.11
CA SER A 460 4.32 9.80 -12.32
C SER A 460 3.73 9.07 -13.52
N LYS A 461 3.39 9.81 -14.58
CA LYS A 461 2.92 9.24 -15.86
C LYS A 461 3.92 8.24 -16.46
N ASN A 462 5.22 8.56 -16.39
CA ASN A 462 6.27 7.66 -16.88
C ASN A 462 6.30 6.36 -16.09
N ALA A 463 6.11 6.44 -14.76
CA ALA A 463 6.06 5.25 -13.92
C ALA A 463 4.82 4.40 -14.22
N LEU A 464 3.65 5.01 -14.45
CA LEU A 464 2.44 4.30 -14.86
C LEU A 464 2.65 3.53 -16.17
N LEU A 465 3.22 4.19 -17.19
CA LEU A 465 3.56 3.53 -18.45
C LEU A 465 4.54 2.37 -18.25
N ALA A 466 5.57 2.57 -17.43
CA ALA A 466 6.53 1.51 -17.13
C ALA A 466 5.93 0.34 -16.34
N MET A 467 4.80 0.57 -15.65
CA MET A 467 4.00 -0.48 -15.02
C MET A 467 2.99 -1.14 -15.98
N GLY A 468 2.94 -0.71 -17.24
CA GLY A 468 2.00 -1.24 -18.22
C GLY A 468 0.60 -0.63 -18.14
N THR A 469 0.47 0.50 -17.48
CA THR A 469 -0.79 1.25 -17.39
C THR A 469 -0.78 2.37 -18.42
N GLU A 470 -1.72 2.35 -19.36
CA GLU A 470 -1.93 3.47 -20.27
C GLU A 470 -2.60 4.61 -19.50
N PHE A 471 -1.99 5.76 -19.54
CA PHE A 471 -2.58 6.97 -18.99
C PHE A 471 -2.94 7.93 -20.12
N ALA A 472 -4.18 8.43 -20.10
CA ALA A 472 -4.64 9.45 -21.01
C ALA A 472 -4.87 10.77 -20.27
N ASP A 473 -4.32 11.86 -20.77
CA ASP A 473 -4.77 13.19 -20.36
C ASP A 473 -6.08 13.53 -21.06
N ILE A 474 -6.22 13.11 -22.33
CA ILE A 474 -7.43 13.25 -23.14
C ILE A 474 -7.78 11.86 -23.69
N ALA A 475 -8.99 11.39 -23.39
CA ALA A 475 -9.56 10.20 -24.00
C ALA A 475 -10.61 10.61 -25.03
N VAL A 476 -10.63 9.92 -26.16
CA VAL A 476 -11.60 10.07 -27.23
C VAL A 476 -12.28 8.74 -27.40
N TYR A 477 -13.58 8.71 -27.23
CA TYR A 477 -14.41 7.54 -27.38
C TYR A 477 -15.27 7.68 -28.65
N CYS A 478 -15.22 6.69 -29.50
CA CYS A 478 -15.97 6.65 -30.74
C CYS A 478 -16.88 5.42 -30.78
N SER A 479 -18.12 5.63 -31.11
CA SER A 479 -19.16 4.56 -31.17
C SER A 479 -19.27 3.88 -32.52
N ASP A 480 -18.85 4.52 -33.64
CA ASP A 480 -19.01 4.01 -34.99
C ASP A 480 -17.73 4.11 -35.85
N SER A 481 -17.61 3.26 -36.86
CA SER A 481 -16.54 3.25 -37.84
C SER A 481 -16.41 4.56 -38.64
N ALA A 482 -17.45 5.36 -38.74
CA ALA A 482 -17.43 6.71 -39.31
C ALA A 482 -16.47 7.65 -38.55
N CYS A 483 -16.22 7.37 -37.30
CA CYS A 483 -15.30 8.15 -36.44
C CYS A 483 -13.82 8.07 -36.82
N GLU A 484 -13.37 7.18 -37.71
CA GLU A 484 -11.96 7.06 -38.07
C GLU A 484 -11.41 8.34 -38.74
N GLU A 485 -12.25 9.02 -39.51
CA GLU A 485 -11.89 10.31 -40.07
C GLU A 485 -11.72 11.37 -39.01
N TYR A 486 -12.58 11.36 -37.99
CA TYR A 486 -12.52 12.26 -36.83
C TYR A 486 -11.24 12.04 -35.99
N LEU A 487 -10.78 10.82 -35.79
CA LEU A 487 -9.57 10.55 -34.99
C LEU A 487 -8.35 11.30 -35.54
N SER A 488 -8.21 11.37 -36.86
CA SER A 488 -7.13 12.10 -37.52
C SER A 488 -7.29 13.62 -37.36
N GLU A 489 -8.53 14.14 -37.49
CA GLU A 489 -8.84 15.55 -37.32
C GLU A 489 -8.65 15.98 -35.86
N ILE A 490 -9.14 15.18 -34.89
CA ILE A 490 -9.00 15.44 -33.44
C ILE A 490 -7.52 15.44 -33.06
N LYS A 491 -6.75 14.47 -33.53
CA LYS A 491 -5.29 14.44 -33.31
C LYS A 491 -4.61 15.71 -33.80
N ASN A 492 -4.96 16.18 -35.01
CA ASN A 492 -4.38 17.42 -35.55
C ASN A 492 -4.81 18.64 -34.72
N PHE A 493 -6.09 18.70 -34.35
CA PHE A 493 -6.63 19.79 -33.53
C PHE A 493 -5.89 19.89 -32.17
N ILE A 494 -5.60 18.75 -31.52
CA ILE A 494 -4.87 18.70 -30.23
C ILE A 494 -3.40 19.07 -30.48
N SER A 495 -2.75 18.54 -31.52
CA SER A 495 -1.33 18.79 -31.79
C SER A 495 -1.00 20.26 -32.13
N GLU A 496 -1.97 21.02 -32.61
CA GLU A 496 -1.82 22.47 -32.84
C GLU A 496 -1.84 23.27 -31.51
N ARG A 497 -2.34 22.69 -30.42
CA ARG A 497 -2.62 23.38 -29.13
C ARG A 497 -1.76 22.88 -27.99
N ALA A 498 -1.32 21.62 -28.06
CA ALA A 498 -0.51 20.96 -27.02
C ALA A 498 0.48 19.98 -27.64
N GLU A 499 1.61 19.79 -27.00
CA GLU A 499 2.60 18.79 -27.39
C GLU A 499 2.13 17.40 -26.96
N ILE A 500 1.84 16.54 -27.94
CA ILE A 500 1.45 15.15 -27.70
C ILE A 500 2.71 14.33 -27.44
N LYS A 501 2.76 13.64 -26.29
CA LYS A 501 3.85 12.74 -25.92
C LYS A 501 3.64 11.34 -26.48
N GLU A 502 2.44 10.78 -26.33
CA GLU A 502 2.12 9.42 -26.74
C GLU A 502 0.64 9.33 -27.13
N ILE A 503 0.31 8.44 -28.06
CA ILE A 503 -1.07 8.09 -28.43
C ILE A 503 -1.18 6.58 -28.40
N PHE A 504 -2.24 6.10 -27.71
CA PHE A 504 -2.63 4.70 -27.67
C PHE A 504 -4.01 4.54 -28.34
N TYR A 505 -4.15 3.47 -29.12
CA TYR A 505 -5.43 3.04 -29.64
C TYR A 505 -5.73 1.70 -29.03
N SER A 506 -6.66 1.66 -28.08
CA SER A 506 -6.99 0.46 -27.34
C SER A 506 -8.42 0.46 -26.84
N ASP A 507 -9.03 -0.70 -26.89
CA ASP A 507 -10.36 -0.99 -26.35
C ASP A 507 -10.27 -2.16 -25.40
N TYR A 508 -11.26 -2.28 -24.53
CA TYR A 508 -11.35 -3.31 -23.52
C TYR A 508 -12.68 -4.05 -23.64
N THR A 509 -12.64 -5.38 -23.51
CA THR A 509 -13.80 -6.23 -23.43
C THR A 509 -13.50 -7.43 -22.54
N TYR A 510 -14.52 -8.21 -22.21
CA TYR A 510 -14.32 -9.46 -21.47
C TYR A 510 -14.50 -10.64 -22.43
N LEU A 511 -13.56 -11.58 -22.40
CA LEU A 511 -13.57 -12.79 -23.22
C LEU A 511 -13.20 -14.01 -22.38
N SER A 512 -13.72 -15.16 -22.74
CA SER A 512 -13.41 -16.41 -22.07
C SER A 512 -12.12 -17.02 -22.62
N VAL A 513 -11.12 -17.21 -21.75
CA VAL A 513 -9.85 -17.86 -22.06
C VAL A 513 -9.77 -19.19 -21.32
N ASN A 514 -9.88 -20.31 -22.03
CA ASN A 514 -9.96 -21.63 -21.42
C ASN A 514 -11.07 -21.75 -20.34
N GLY A 515 -12.18 -21.04 -20.49
CA GLY A 515 -13.30 -21.02 -19.55
C GLY A 515 -13.18 -19.97 -18.43
N GLU A 516 -12.07 -19.24 -18.32
CA GLU A 516 -11.92 -18.12 -17.38
C GLU A 516 -12.30 -16.80 -18.07
N ASN A 517 -13.22 -16.05 -17.47
CA ASN A 517 -13.62 -14.73 -17.99
C ASN A 517 -12.55 -13.70 -17.63
N LEU A 518 -11.84 -13.21 -18.63
CA LEU A 518 -10.71 -12.31 -18.47
C LEU A 518 -10.91 -11.03 -19.26
N MET A 519 -10.39 -9.93 -18.75
CA MET A 519 -10.34 -8.69 -19.51
C MET A 519 -9.37 -8.84 -20.68
N ALA A 520 -9.84 -8.49 -21.88
CA ALA A 520 -9.06 -8.45 -23.10
C ALA A 520 -8.77 -7.00 -23.47
N ARG A 521 -7.53 -6.64 -23.64
CA ARG A 521 -7.11 -5.37 -24.21
C ARG A 521 -6.84 -5.56 -25.70
N ILE A 522 -7.64 -4.92 -26.54
CA ILE A 522 -7.51 -4.95 -28.00
C ILE A 522 -6.74 -3.69 -28.41
N VAL A 523 -5.62 -3.86 -29.12
CA VAL A 523 -4.78 -2.75 -29.52
C VAL A 523 -4.59 -2.69 -31.02
N ARG A 524 -4.56 -1.47 -31.59
CA ARG A 524 -4.24 -1.27 -33.01
C ARG A 524 -2.74 -1.47 -33.28
N ASN A 525 -1.89 -1.12 -32.34
CA ASN A 525 -0.43 -1.15 -32.44
C ASN A 525 0.17 -2.11 -31.39
N PRO A 526 0.24 -3.43 -31.66
CA PRO A 526 0.68 -4.42 -30.68
C PRO A 526 2.15 -4.24 -30.24
N GLU A 527 3.00 -3.59 -31.05
CA GLU A 527 4.38 -3.22 -30.68
C GLU A 527 4.46 -2.23 -29.52
N LYS A 528 3.36 -1.52 -29.21
CA LYS A 528 3.25 -0.62 -28.06
C LYS A 528 2.85 -1.31 -26.76
N ILE A 529 2.57 -2.60 -26.77
CA ILE A 529 2.31 -3.37 -25.55
C ILE A 529 3.62 -3.51 -24.77
N THR A 530 3.77 -2.73 -23.72
CA THR A 530 4.96 -2.70 -22.84
C THR A 530 4.53 -2.59 -21.39
N PRO A 531 5.36 -3.05 -20.45
CA PRO A 531 6.61 -3.82 -20.60
C PRO A 531 6.36 -5.32 -20.88
N ILE A 532 7.17 -5.91 -21.74
CA ILE A 532 7.21 -7.36 -21.94
C ILE A 532 8.26 -7.95 -21.00
N LEU A 533 7.85 -8.90 -20.17
CA LEU A 533 8.71 -9.55 -19.17
C LEU A 533 9.41 -10.80 -19.72
N LYS A 534 8.70 -11.57 -20.55
CA LYS A 534 9.21 -12.80 -21.21
C LYS A 534 8.64 -12.90 -22.61
N GLY A 535 9.39 -13.44 -23.54
CA GLY A 535 8.94 -13.56 -24.93
C GLY A 535 8.95 -12.24 -25.68
N ARG A 536 7.90 -11.96 -26.45
CA ARG A 536 7.76 -10.74 -27.26
C ARG A 536 6.29 -10.30 -27.39
N ALA A 537 6.07 -9.08 -27.82
CA ALA A 537 4.73 -8.60 -28.23
C ALA A 537 4.17 -9.41 -29.42
N PRO A 538 2.85 -9.47 -29.59
CA PRO A 538 2.22 -10.16 -30.71
C PRO A 538 2.65 -9.56 -32.06
N ILE A 539 2.95 -10.42 -33.03
CA ILE A 539 3.26 -10.02 -34.41
C ILE A 539 2.24 -10.61 -35.37
N TYR A 540 1.76 -11.83 -35.07
CA TYR A 540 0.81 -12.54 -35.90
C TYR A 540 -0.62 -12.49 -35.32
N ASP A 541 -1.60 -12.64 -36.19
CA ASP A 541 -3.03 -12.57 -35.84
C ASP A 541 -3.51 -13.71 -34.93
N ASN A 542 -2.69 -14.75 -34.75
CA ASN A 542 -2.97 -15.86 -33.83
C ASN A 542 -2.12 -15.78 -32.55
N GLU A 543 -1.62 -14.61 -32.19
CA GLU A 543 -0.79 -14.43 -31.02
C GLU A 543 -1.44 -13.51 -30.00
N ILE A 544 -1.21 -13.82 -28.71
CA ILE A 544 -1.61 -13.00 -27.58
C ILE A 544 -0.44 -12.85 -26.60
N VAL A 545 -0.53 -11.85 -25.74
CA VAL A 545 0.29 -11.76 -24.52
C VAL A 545 -0.59 -11.82 -23.30
N ILE A 546 -0.12 -12.49 -22.26
CA ILE A 546 -0.82 -12.67 -20.99
C ILE A 546 0.04 -12.13 -19.86
N THR A 547 -0.53 -11.91 -18.69
CA THR A 547 0.23 -11.56 -17.48
C THR A 547 0.77 -12.81 -16.76
N GLU A 548 1.70 -12.62 -15.82
CA GLU A 548 2.17 -13.73 -14.96
C GLU A 548 1.02 -14.34 -14.15
N MET A 549 0.08 -13.53 -13.69
CA MET A 549 -1.10 -13.99 -12.96
C MET A 549 -2.01 -14.87 -13.82
N ILE A 550 -2.27 -14.47 -15.06
CA ILE A 550 -3.07 -15.28 -15.99
C ILE A 550 -2.33 -16.59 -16.28
N ALA A 551 -1.00 -16.51 -16.54
CA ALA A 551 -0.17 -17.69 -16.79
C ALA A 551 -0.27 -18.74 -15.67
N GLU A 552 -0.27 -18.28 -14.42
CA GLU A 552 -0.46 -19.13 -13.24
C GLU A 552 -1.90 -19.68 -13.13
N THR A 553 -2.91 -18.83 -13.40
CA THR A 553 -4.32 -19.21 -13.28
C THR A 553 -4.71 -20.30 -14.30
N ILE A 554 -4.28 -20.14 -15.57
CA ILE A 554 -4.62 -21.08 -16.64
C ILE A 554 -3.54 -22.18 -16.84
N GLU A 555 -2.48 -22.19 -16.03
CA GLU A 555 -1.35 -23.12 -16.06
C GLU A 555 -0.68 -23.20 -17.46
N LYS A 556 -0.44 -22.03 -18.10
CA LYS A 556 0.14 -21.91 -19.43
C LYS A 556 1.35 -20.97 -19.45
N ASN A 557 2.24 -21.17 -20.41
CA ASN A 557 3.46 -20.40 -20.58
C ASN A 557 3.64 -19.91 -22.02
N VAL A 558 4.70 -19.10 -22.25
CA VAL A 558 5.07 -18.65 -23.61
C VAL A 558 5.29 -19.85 -24.53
N GLY A 559 4.65 -19.83 -25.69
CA GLY A 559 4.65 -20.89 -26.69
C GLY A 559 3.47 -21.85 -26.60
N ASP A 560 2.71 -21.86 -25.49
CA ASP A 560 1.52 -22.68 -25.34
C ASP A 560 0.35 -22.11 -26.11
N LYS A 561 -0.61 -23.01 -26.41
CA LYS A 561 -1.86 -22.64 -27.04
C LYS A 561 -2.95 -22.47 -26.00
N VAL A 562 -3.80 -21.49 -26.24
CA VAL A 562 -5.01 -21.20 -25.48
C VAL A 562 -6.19 -21.03 -26.41
N LYS A 563 -7.36 -21.40 -25.93
CA LYS A 563 -8.62 -21.24 -26.64
C LYS A 563 -9.33 -20.01 -26.10
N ILE A 564 -9.69 -19.09 -26.99
CA ILE A 564 -10.51 -17.91 -26.65
C ILE A 564 -11.88 -18.06 -27.28
N THR A 565 -12.90 -17.87 -26.46
CA THR A 565 -14.29 -17.94 -26.83
C THR A 565 -14.94 -16.57 -26.70
N ALA A 566 -15.69 -16.17 -27.71
CA ALA A 566 -16.48 -14.96 -27.76
C ALA A 566 -17.86 -15.28 -28.33
N LYS A 567 -18.90 -15.28 -27.49
CA LYS A 567 -20.23 -15.71 -27.87
C LYS A 567 -20.21 -17.11 -28.53
N ASP A 568 -20.63 -17.21 -29.80
CA ASP A 568 -20.71 -18.46 -30.54
C ASP A 568 -19.45 -18.85 -31.31
N ARG A 569 -18.36 -18.06 -31.22
CA ARG A 569 -17.09 -18.29 -31.94
C ARG A 569 -15.96 -18.60 -31.02
N GLU A 570 -15.09 -19.48 -31.45
CA GLU A 570 -13.87 -19.84 -30.75
C GLU A 570 -12.68 -19.88 -31.70
N ALA A 571 -11.50 -19.49 -31.17
CA ALA A 571 -10.27 -19.57 -31.93
C ALA A 571 -9.07 -19.93 -31.00
N GLU A 572 -8.10 -20.67 -31.56
CA GLU A 572 -6.82 -20.94 -30.89
C GLU A 572 -5.82 -19.82 -31.11
N TYR A 573 -5.15 -19.46 -30.02
CA TYR A 573 -4.05 -18.47 -30.02
C TYR A 573 -2.82 -19.05 -29.35
N ILE A 574 -1.66 -18.51 -29.70
CA ILE A 574 -0.36 -18.82 -29.14
C ILE A 574 0.05 -17.70 -28.18
N ILE A 575 0.49 -18.04 -27.00
CA ILE A 575 1.07 -17.06 -26.05
C ILE A 575 2.44 -16.67 -26.57
N SER A 576 2.58 -15.45 -27.13
CA SER A 576 3.84 -14.93 -27.68
C SER A 576 4.74 -14.32 -26.60
N GLY A 577 4.15 -13.87 -25.50
CA GLY A 577 4.89 -13.28 -24.39
C GLY A 577 4.07 -13.13 -23.13
N ILE A 578 4.80 -12.82 -22.07
CA ILE A 578 4.25 -12.40 -20.78
C ILE A 578 4.54 -10.93 -20.63
N TYR A 579 3.50 -10.13 -20.42
CA TYR A 579 3.59 -8.71 -20.19
C TYR A 579 3.09 -8.33 -18.80
N GLN A 580 3.26 -7.08 -18.44
CA GLN A 580 2.80 -6.55 -17.15
C GLN A 580 1.79 -5.44 -17.38
N THR A 581 0.73 -5.42 -16.58
CA THR A 581 -0.26 -4.36 -16.55
C THR A 581 -0.97 -4.31 -15.21
N THR A 582 -1.49 -3.14 -14.85
CA THR A 582 -2.37 -2.95 -13.68
C THR A 582 -3.85 -3.13 -14.03
N ASN A 583 -4.18 -3.21 -15.33
CA ASN A 583 -5.55 -3.34 -15.79
C ASN A 583 -6.16 -4.62 -15.23
N ASP A 584 -7.39 -4.51 -14.75
CA ASP A 584 -8.09 -5.59 -14.05
C ASP A 584 -7.23 -6.28 -12.97
N SER A 585 -6.44 -5.48 -12.24
CA SER A 585 -5.51 -5.97 -11.20
C SER A 585 -4.55 -7.06 -11.70
N GLY A 586 -4.12 -6.96 -12.95
CA GLY A 586 -3.22 -7.91 -13.59
C GLY A 586 -3.92 -9.11 -14.24
N MET A 587 -5.25 -9.17 -14.27
CA MET A 587 -6.04 -10.22 -14.94
C MET A 587 -6.49 -9.79 -16.35
N CYS A 588 -5.61 -9.10 -17.07
CA CYS A 588 -5.86 -8.59 -18.41
C CYS A 588 -4.87 -9.19 -19.40
N PHE A 589 -5.34 -9.80 -20.48
CA PHE A 589 -4.49 -10.20 -21.61
C PHE A 589 -4.60 -9.20 -22.76
N ALA A 590 -3.65 -9.22 -23.69
CA ALA A 590 -3.68 -8.29 -24.80
C ALA A 590 -3.38 -8.97 -26.14
N PHE A 591 -4.02 -8.45 -27.20
CA PHE A 591 -3.81 -8.91 -28.57
C PHE A 591 -4.14 -7.79 -29.57
N SER A 592 -3.80 -8.01 -30.84
CA SER A 592 -4.02 -7.01 -31.89
C SER A 592 -5.50 -6.99 -32.36
N GLU A 593 -5.90 -5.87 -32.96
CA GLU A 593 -7.17 -5.73 -33.67
C GLU A 593 -7.34 -6.84 -34.73
N ASN A 594 -6.30 -7.18 -35.48
CA ASN A 594 -6.37 -8.28 -36.44
C ASN A 594 -6.58 -9.63 -35.79
N ALA A 595 -6.04 -9.82 -34.57
CA ALA A 595 -6.23 -11.07 -33.85
C ALA A 595 -7.67 -11.24 -33.37
N VAL A 596 -8.34 -10.17 -32.92
CA VAL A 596 -9.75 -10.25 -32.48
C VAL A 596 -10.68 -10.51 -33.65
N ASN A 597 -10.34 -10.09 -34.89
CA ASN A 597 -11.12 -10.33 -36.08
C ASN A 597 -11.25 -11.81 -36.46
N ARG A 598 -10.48 -12.70 -35.84
CA ARG A 598 -10.69 -14.16 -35.93
C ARG A 598 -11.89 -14.64 -35.12
N LEU A 599 -12.37 -13.85 -34.16
CA LEU A 599 -13.53 -14.15 -33.33
C LEU A 599 -14.79 -13.40 -33.79
N PHE A 600 -14.66 -12.09 -34.02
CA PHE A 600 -15.72 -11.21 -34.51
C PHE A 600 -15.11 -10.00 -35.19
N ASP A 601 -15.85 -9.41 -36.11
CA ASP A 601 -15.45 -8.18 -36.80
C ASP A 601 -15.36 -7.04 -35.79
N TYR A 602 -14.17 -6.48 -35.62
CA TYR A 602 -13.92 -5.43 -34.66
C TYR A 602 -12.88 -4.44 -35.15
N LYS A 603 -13.09 -3.18 -34.81
CA LYS A 603 -12.15 -2.09 -35.08
C LYS A 603 -11.94 -1.28 -33.82
N VAL A 604 -10.68 -1.03 -33.47
CA VAL A 604 -10.32 -0.18 -32.33
C VAL A 604 -10.56 1.28 -32.71
N LEU A 605 -11.49 1.91 -32.04
CA LEU A 605 -11.89 3.29 -32.32
C LEU A 605 -11.50 4.26 -31.20
N ASN A 606 -11.28 3.79 -29.99
CA ASN A 606 -10.92 4.66 -28.88
C ASN A 606 -9.45 5.08 -28.94
N MET A 607 -9.20 6.34 -28.61
CA MET A 607 -7.89 6.94 -28.64
C MET A 607 -7.57 7.61 -27.30
N SER A 608 -6.49 7.19 -26.68
CA SER A 608 -5.94 7.75 -25.44
C SER A 608 -4.71 8.59 -25.75
N ILE A 609 -4.74 9.87 -25.40
CA ILE A 609 -3.69 10.84 -25.71
C ILE A 609 -3.01 11.29 -24.43
N MET A 610 -1.72 11.09 -24.34
CA MET A 610 -0.88 11.61 -23.28
C MET A 610 -0.16 12.87 -23.74
N LEU A 611 -0.36 13.96 -23.02
CA LEU A 611 0.28 15.25 -23.27
C LEU A 611 1.67 15.29 -22.61
N SER A 612 2.52 16.19 -23.11
CA SER A 612 3.80 16.50 -22.47
C SER A 612 3.57 17.11 -21.07
N GLU A 613 4.58 17.00 -20.18
CA GLU A 613 4.47 17.53 -18.81
C GLU A 613 4.20 19.06 -18.76
N LYS A 614 4.59 19.79 -19.81
CA LYS A 614 4.37 21.24 -19.92
C LYS A 614 2.91 21.59 -20.17
N ASP A 615 2.18 20.71 -20.84
CA ASP A 615 0.81 20.93 -21.30
C ASP A 615 -0.24 20.15 -20.51
N ASN A 616 0.14 19.45 -19.44
CA ASN A 616 -0.74 18.63 -18.60
C ASN A 616 -1.99 19.36 -18.12
N GLY A 617 -1.86 20.64 -17.74
CA GLY A 617 -2.98 21.43 -17.22
C GLY A 617 -3.95 21.94 -18.29
N ARG A 618 -3.72 21.63 -19.58
CA ARG A 618 -4.54 22.10 -20.68
C ARG A 618 -5.56 21.09 -21.18
N ALA A 619 -5.55 19.87 -20.63
CA ALA A 619 -6.42 18.80 -21.09
C ALA A 619 -7.91 19.18 -20.99
N GLU A 620 -8.34 19.72 -19.86
CA GLU A 620 -9.72 20.17 -19.62
C GLU A 620 -10.14 21.28 -20.63
N GLU A 621 -9.29 22.29 -20.84
CA GLU A 621 -9.52 23.38 -21.82
C GLU A 621 -9.67 22.84 -23.24
N ILE A 622 -8.82 21.87 -23.61
CA ILE A 622 -8.83 21.27 -24.95
C ILE A 622 -10.09 20.40 -25.15
N VAL A 623 -10.46 19.64 -24.13
CA VAL A 623 -11.69 18.82 -24.16
C VAL A 623 -12.92 19.70 -24.28
N GLU A 624 -13.05 20.77 -23.53
CA GLU A 624 -14.17 21.73 -23.68
C GLU A 624 -14.29 22.33 -25.10
N MET A 625 -13.12 22.58 -25.75
CA MET A 625 -13.11 23.06 -27.14
C MET A 625 -13.55 21.96 -28.12
N LEU A 626 -13.17 20.70 -27.87
CA LEU A 626 -13.59 19.56 -28.68
C LEU A 626 -15.08 19.30 -28.52
N GLU A 627 -15.60 19.30 -27.31
CA GLU A 627 -17.04 19.13 -27.02
C GLU A 627 -17.87 20.22 -27.73
N LYS A 628 -17.43 21.47 -27.72
CA LYS A 628 -18.08 22.55 -28.47
C LYS A 628 -17.99 22.39 -29.99
N LYS A 629 -16.89 21.79 -30.50
CA LYS A 629 -16.70 21.59 -31.94
C LYS A 629 -17.55 20.47 -32.48
N TYR A 630 -17.76 19.43 -31.67
CA TYR A 630 -18.54 18.24 -32.03
C TYR A 630 -19.91 18.23 -31.30
N ASP A 631 -20.36 19.39 -30.85
CA ASP A 631 -21.67 19.53 -30.18
C ASP A 631 -22.81 19.02 -31.09
N GLY A 632 -23.58 18.05 -30.55
CA GLY A 632 -24.65 17.38 -31.29
C GLY A 632 -24.22 16.19 -32.18
N ASP A 633 -22.96 15.75 -32.07
CA ASP A 633 -22.50 14.49 -32.68
C ASP A 633 -22.36 13.39 -31.63
N ASP A 634 -23.38 12.53 -31.54
CA ASP A 634 -23.45 11.46 -30.54
C ASP A 634 -22.45 10.34 -30.76
N ASN A 635 -21.72 10.34 -31.90
CA ASN A 635 -20.75 9.29 -32.23
C ASN A 635 -19.37 9.49 -31.57
N VAL A 636 -19.09 10.65 -31.02
CA VAL A 636 -17.82 10.95 -30.40
C VAL A 636 -17.99 11.62 -29.05
N SER A 637 -17.28 11.14 -28.05
CA SER A 637 -17.23 11.76 -26.73
C SER A 637 -15.80 11.93 -26.23
N PHE A 638 -15.61 12.87 -25.33
CA PHE A 638 -14.30 13.26 -24.86
C PHE A 638 -14.23 13.19 -23.34
N GLY A 639 -13.06 12.81 -22.82
CA GLY A 639 -12.78 12.83 -21.39
C GLY A 639 -11.44 13.48 -21.10
N ALA A 640 -11.41 14.38 -20.13
CA ALA A 640 -10.17 14.92 -19.58
C ALA A 640 -9.83 14.23 -18.27
N TYR A 641 -8.63 13.73 -18.15
CA TYR A 641 -8.20 13.03 -16.94
C TYR A 641 -6.92 13.66 -16.39
N ASN A 642 -6.84 13.75 -15.08
CA ASN A 642 -5.58 14.01 -14.42
C ASN A 642 -5.16 12.79 -13.59
N ILE A 643 -3.86 12.68 -13.30
CA ILE A 643 -3.30 11.50 -12.64
C ILE A 643 -3.90 11.26 -11.24
N ASN A 644 -4.27 12.33 -10.53
CA ASN A 644 -4.85 12.22 -9.19
C ASN A 644 -6.29 11.64 -9.24
N ASN A 645 -7.05 11.98 -10.27
CA ASN A 645 -8.39 11.43 -10.47
C ASN A 645 -8.31 9.98 -10.96
N TYR A 646 -7.30 9.67 -11.78
CA TYR A 646 -7.10 8.33 -12.33
C TYR A 646 -6.83 7.27 -11.24
N ILE A 647 -5.94 7.59 -10.28
CA ILE A 647 -5.60 6.67 -9.18
C ILE A 647 -6.61 6.72 -8.04
N GLY A 648 -7.35 7.81 -7.95
CA GLY A 648 -8.26 8.10 -6.84
C GLY A 648 -7.54 8.83 -5.70
N ALA A 649 -8.06 9.99 -5.36
CA ALA A 649 -7.47 10.86 -4.33
C ALA A 649 -7.36 10.19 -2.97
N GLY A 650 -8.31 9.35 -2.59
CA GLY A 650 -8.27 8.63 -1.32
C GLY A 650 -7.05 7.71 -1.17
N ILE A 651 -6.63 7.06 -2.27
CA ILE A 651 -5.43 6.20 -2.26
C ILE A 651 -4.17 7.06 -2.07
N ILE A 652 -4.07 8.18 -2.78
CA ILE A 652 -2.94 9.11 -2.66
C ILE A 652 -2.86 9.68 -1.25
N GLU A 653 -4.00 10.09 -0.67
CA GLU A 653 -4.07 10.61 0.70
C GLU A 653 -3.59 9.58 1.73
N ILE A 654 -3.99 8.33 1.60
CA ILE A 654 -3.54 7.26 2.50
C ILE A 654 -2.04 7.05 2.39
N ILE A 655 -1.48 7.03 1.17
CA ILE A 655 -0.03 6.91 0.98
C ILE A 655 0.71 8.08 1.62
N ASP A 656 0.17 9.30 1.52
CA ASP A 656 0.73 10.49 2.18
C ASP A 656 0.69 10.40 3.71
N ILE A 657 -0.43 9.98 4.29
CA ILE A 657 -0.55 9.73 5.73
C ILE A 657 0.50 8.70 6.18
N MET A 658 0.66 7.63 5.42
CA MET A 658 1.64 6.59 5.69
C MET A 658 3.08 7.10 5.57
N ARG A 659 3.37 7.94 4.59
CA ARG A 659 4.68 8.60 4.42
C ARG A 659 5.01 9.45 5.65
N VAL A 660 4.08 10.28 6.09
CA VAL A 660 4.24 11.09 7.29
C VAL A 660 4.48 10.21 8.52
N LEU A 661 3.71 9.13 8.68
CA LEU A 661 3.86 8.20 9.79
C LEU A 661 5.25 7.53 9.80
N ILE A 662 5.74 7.04 8.66
CA ILE A 662 7.10 6.46 8.55
C ILE A 662 8.15 7.50 8.92
N TYR A 663 8.01 8.76 8.48
CA TYR A 663 8.96 9.83 8.79
C TYR A 663 8.96 10.16 10.28
N VAL A 664 7.80 10.29 10.90
CA VAL A 664 7.66 10.55 12.35
C VAL A 664 8.25 9.40 13.17
N LEU A 665 7.91 8.16 12.84
CA LEU A 665 8.47 6.98 13.52
C LEU A 665 9.99 6.91 13.34
N SER A 666 10.49 7.18 12.13
CA SER A 666 11.94 7.21 11.85
C SER A 666 12.66 8.27 12.68
N ALA A 667 12.10 9.49 12.77
CA ALA A 667 12.64 10.54 13.61
C ALA A 667 12.64 10.16 15.10
N PHE A 668 11.58 9.49 15.57
CA PHE A 668 11.47 9.04 16.95
C PHE A 668 12.47 7.93 17.28
N PHE A 669 12.62 6.94 16.38
CA PHE A 669 13.65 5.91 16.51
C PHE A 669 15.07 6.49 16.47
N ALA A 670 15.33 7.45 15.59
CA ALA A 670 16.58 8.19 15.54
C ALA A 670 16.87 8.90 16.87
N LEU A 671 15.88 9.59 17.44
CA LEU A 671 15.99 10.27 18.73
C LEU A 671 16.42 9.32 19.86
N ILE A 672 15.69 8.20 20.01
CA ILE A 672 15.94 7.24 21.09
C ILE A 672 17.30 6.57 20.89
N THR A 673 17.61 6.17 19.67
CA THR A 673 18.89 5.53 19.32
C THR A 673 20.06 6.45 19.60
N VAL A 674 20.02 7.67 19.09
CA VAL A 674 21.08 8.67 19.29
C VAL A 674 21.24 9.00 20.77
N LYS A 675 20.12 9.22 21.49
CA LYS A 675 20.17 9.47 22.95
C LYS A 675 20.81 8.32 23.70
N MET A 676 20.49 7.09 23.35
CA MET A 676 21.01 5.90 23.99
C MET A 676 22.49 5.69 23.70
N VAL A 677 22.92 5.77 22.45
CA VAL A 677 24.32 5.61 22.03
C VAL A 677 25.18 6.78 22.57
N CYS A 678 24.71 8.03 22.46
CA CYS A 678 25.38 9.22 22.95
C CYS A 678 25.58 9.18 24.46
N THR A 679 24.54 8.82 25.24
CA THR A 679 24.66 8.72 26.71
C THR A 679 25.72 7.70 27.12
N ARG A 680 25.86 6.60 26.41
CA ARG A 680 26.87 5.57 26.68
C ARG A 680 28.28 6.03 26.31
N ALA A 681 28.43 6.63 25.13
CA ALA A 681 29.70 7.22 24.72
C ALA A 681 30.19 8.24 25.77
N LEU A 682 29.27 9.07 26.29
CA LEU A 682 29.58 10.02 27.36
C LEU A 682 30.04 9.35 28.66
N LEU A 683 29.47 8.22 29.04
CA LEU A 683 29.88 7.47 30.24
C LEU A 683 31.26 6.82 30.06
N GLN A 684 31.52 6.26 28.88
CA GLN A 684 32.81 5.62 28.56
C GLN A 684 33.95 6.64 28.38
N GLU A 685 33.65 7.82 27.86
CA GLU A 685 34.62 8.87 27.56
C GLU A 685 34.67 9.97 28.68
N ARG A 686 34.12 9.68 29.87
CA ARG A 686 34.02 10.66 30.95
C ARG A 686 35.34 11.26 31.34
N THR A 687 36.36 10.42 31.48
CA THR A 687 37.72 10.82 31.81
C THR A 687 38.35 11.69 30.72
N ASP A 688 38.23 11.25 29.43
CA ASP A 688 38.75 12.01 28.30
C ASP A 688 38.09 13.39 28.19
N ILE A 689 36.76 13.46 28.38
CA ILE A 689 36.01 14.73 28.40
C ILE A 689 36.50 15.64 29.50
N GLY A 690 36.83 15.09 30.65
CA GLY A 690 37.45 15.85 31.77
C GLY A 690 38.81 16.41 31.40
N ILE A 691 39.66 15.62 30.76
CA ILE A 691 40.97 16.05 30.27
C ILE A 691 40.81 17.17 29.23
N TYR A 692 39.90 17.01 28.25
CA TYR A 692 39.64 18.09 27.27
C TYR A 692 39.17 19.38 27.94
N LYS A 693 38.33 19.32 28.97
CA LYS A 693 37.91 20.49 29.73
C LYS A 693 39.08 21.14 30.45
N ALA A 694 39.98 20.35 31.05
CA ALA A 694 41.19 20.84 31.73
C ALA A 694 42.15 21.52 30.73
N LEU A 695 42.18 21.06 29.47
CA LEU A 695 42.95 21.66 28.38
C LEU A 695 42.26 22.91 27.78
N GLY A 696 41.15 23.38 28.35
CA GLY A 696 40.47 24.61 27.92
C GLY A 696 39.38 24.44 26.85
N TYR A 697 38.97 23.23 26.48
CA TYR A 697 37.85 23.03 25.55
C TYR A 697 36.52 23.47 26.17
N THR A 698 35.80 24.31 25.46
CA THR A 698 34.46 24.75 25.90
C THR A 698 33.44 23.62 25.85
N VAL A 699 32.45 23.66 26.73
CA VAL A 699 31.33 22.73 26.72
C VAL A 699 30.62 22.72 25.36
N ARG A 700 30.51 23.88 24.68
CA ARG A 700 29.91 24.03 23.37
C ARG A 700 30.71 23.27 22.30
N SER A 701 32.03 23.40 22.30
CA SER A 701 32.92 22.71 21.37
C SER A 701 32.84 21.18 21.54
N LEU A 702 32.82 20.68 22.79
CA LEU A 702 32.69 19.27 23.06
C LEU A 702 31.32 18.71 22.61
N ARG A 703 30.22 19.44 22.83
CA ARG A 703 28.90 19.09 22.36
C ARG A 703 28.82 19.07 20.84
N LEU A 704 29.41 20.05 20.16
CA LEU A 704 29.53 20.07 18.70
C LEU A 704 30.31 18.85 18.19
N GLY A 705 31.39 18.46 18.87
CA GLY A 705 32.12 17.23 18.56
C GLY A 705 31.25 15.99 18.58
N PHE A 706 30.40 15.84 19.61
CA PHE A 706 29.41 14.75 19.60
C PHE A 706 28.40 14.88 18.47
N GLY A 707 27.86 16.06 18.21
CA GLY A 707 26.98 16.30 17.08
C GLY A 707 27.60 15.88 15.75
N PHE A 708 28.85 16.26 15.49
CA PHE A 708 29.56 15.90 14.26
C PHE A 708 29.87 14.40 14.13
N ARG A 709 30.12 13.68 15.21
CA ARG A 709 30.30 12.22 15.17
C ARG A 709 29.01 11.54 14.68
N PHE A 710 27.86 11.94 15.21
CA PHE A 710 26.58 11.40 14.78
C PHE A 710 26.15 11.90 13.41
N LEU A 711 26.56 13.11 13.00
CA LEU A 711 26.42 13.58 11.62
C LEU A 711 27.16 12.65 10.65
N ILE A 712 28.43 12.34 10.93
CA ILE A 712 29.23 11.41 10.10
C ILE A 712 28.58 10.03 10.08
N THR A 713 28.08 9.55 11.22
CA THR A 713 27.35 8.27 11.33
C THR A 713 26.13 8.26 10.43
N ALA A 714 25.34 9.33 10.47
CA ALA A 714 24.11 9.45 9.69
C ALA A 714 24.41 9.60 8.18
N VAL A 715 25.41 10.40 7.80
CA VAL A 715 25.82 10.55 6.39
C VAL A 715 26.26 9.21 5.81
N LEU A 716 27.10 8.45 6.52
CA LEU A 716 27.49 7.12 6.10
C LEU A 716 26.30 6.17 5.98
N GLY A 717 25.42 6.18 6.99
CA GLY A 717 24.19 5.40 6.97
C GLY A 717 23.26 5.81 5.84
N THR A 718 23.14 7.09 5.55
CA THR A 718 22.32 7.62 4.45
C THR A 718 22.86 7.18 3.08
N VAL A 719 24.16 7.31 2.84
CA VAL A 719 24.77 6.87 1.58
C VAL A 719 24.60 5.36 1.37
N LEU A 720 24.84 4.56 2.39
CA LEU A 720 24.61 3.11 2.34
C LEU A 720 23.12 2.79 2.20
N GLY A 721 22.24 3.53 2.89
CA GLY A 721 20.79 3.37 2.82
C GLY A 721 20.22 3.68 1.44
N ILE A 722 20.74 4.72 0.78
CA ILE A 722 20.40 5.01 -0.63
C ILE A 722 20.83 3.84 -1.53
N ALA A 723 22.06 3.34 -1.38
CA ALA A 723 22.52 2.19 -2.16
C ALA A 723 21.67 0.94 -1.93
N VAL A 724 21.29 0.65 -0.68
CA VAL A 724 20.38 -0.45 -0.34
C VAL A 724 19.00 -0.22 -0.93
N SER A 725 18.48 1.02 -0.90
CA SER A 725 17.18 1.35 -1.49
C SER A 725 17.17 1.13 -3.00
N LEU A 726 18.19 1.57 -3.72
CA LEU A 726 18.31 1.36 -5.16
C LEU A 726 18.35 -0.15 -5.54
N LEU A 727 18.91 -0.99 -4.68
CA LEU A 727 19.04 -2.43 -4.95
C LEU A 727 17.82 -3.26 -4.54
N PHE A 728 17.11 -2.84 -3.49
CA PHE A 728 16.12 -3.68 -2.82
C PHE A 728 14.71 -3.09 -2.73
N SER A 729 14.50 -1.75 -2.85
CA SER A 729 13.16 -1.18 -2.72
C SER A 729 12.20 -1.69 -3.79
N SER A 730 12.62 -1.70 -5.06
CA SER A 730 11.81 -2.23 -6.16
C SER A 730 11.45 -3.72 -5.96
N LYS A 731 12.41 -4.53 -5.50
CA LYS A 731 12.16 -5.95 -5.21
C LYS A 731 11.20 -6.16 -4.04
N LEU A 732 11.36 -5.37 -2.98
CA LEU A 732 10.47 -5.42 -1.82
C LEU A 732 9.04 -5.04 -2.21
N LEU A 733 8.89 -3.98 -2.99
CA LEU A 733 7.60 -3.55 -3.49
C LEU A 733 7.00 -4.55 -4.47
N GLY A 734 7.81 -5.12 -5.38
CA GLY A 734 7.38 -6.14 -6.32
C GLY A 734 6.80 -7.37 -5.62
N LEU A 735 7.35 -7.81 -4.49
CA LEU A 735 6.78 -8.89 -3.67
C LEU A 735 5.37 -8.56 -3.13
N GLY A 736 5.10 -7.30 -2.84
CA GLY A 736 3.77 -6.85 -2.42
C GLY A 736 2.82 -6.63 -3.60
N LEU A 737 3.33 -6.02 -4.66
CA LEU A 737 2.55 -5.62 -5.84
C LEU A 737 2.40 -6.74 -6.88
N SER A 738 3.09 -7.87 -6.74
CA SER A 738 2.86 -9.05 -7.58
C SER A 738 1.42 -9.57 -7.51
N LEU A 739 0.72 -9.30 -6.42
CA LEU A 739 -0.71 -9.59 -6.27
C LEU A 739 -1.62 -8.79 -7.24
N VAL A 740 -1.08 -7.73 -7.84
CA VAL A 740 -1.73 -6.89 -8.87
C VAL A 740 -1.06 -7.01 -10.23
N GLY A 741 -0.32 -8.07 -10.46
CA GLY A 741 0.38 -8.27 -11.72
C GLY A 741 1.63 -7.41 -11.91
N LEU A 742 2.13 -6.74 -10.86
CA LEU A 742 3.32 -5.88 -10.92
C LEU A 742 4.52 -6.56 -10.25
N SER A 743 5.28 -7.32 -11.01
CA SER A 743 6.50 -7.99 -10.53
C SER A 743 7.77 -7.16 -10.77
N HIS A 744 7.77 -6.30 -11.79
CA HIS A 744 8.89 -5.44 -12.16
C HIS A 744 8.49 -3.97 -12.08
N LEU A 745 9.13 -3.25 -11.18
CA LEU A 745 8.85 -1.84 -10.93
C LEU A 745 10.01 -0.97 -11.40
N PRO A 746 9.74 0.17 -12.07
CA PRO A 746 10.76 1.13 -12.40
C PRO A 746 11.41 1.69 -11.13
N THR A 747 12.71 1.90 -11.17
CA THR A 747 13.49 2.45 -10.05
C THR A 747 13.76 3.95 -10.22
N GLU A 748 12.96 4.63 -11.01
CA GLU A 748 13.10 6.08 -11.18
C GLU A 748 12.81 6.77 -9.86
N ILE A 749 13.86 7.27 -9.21
CA ILE A 749 13.79 8.01 -7.97
C ILE A 749 14.01 9.48 -8.29
N ASP A 750 13.00 10.29 -8.01
CA ASP A 750 13.14 11.74 -8.08
C ASP A 750 14.21 12.23 -7.09
N PHE A 751 15.06 13.14 -7.56
CA PHE A 751 16.16 13.70 -6.78
C PHE A 751 15.71 14.39 -5.49
N ILE A 752 14.58 15.08 -5.52
CA ILE A 752 13.99 15.76 -4.35
C ILE A 752 13.53 14.73 -3.33
N SER A 753 12.90 13.65 -3.79
CA SER A 753 12.42 12.53 -2.95
C SER A 753 13.55 11.79 -2.22
N VAL A 754 14.80 11.87 -2.71
CA VAL A 754 15.98 11.34 -2.03
C VAL A 754 16.58 12.35 -1.06
N ILE A 755 16.70 13.61 -1.46
CA ILE A 755 17.41 14.64 -0.67
C ILE A 755 16.64 14.98 0.61
N ILE A 756 15.34 15.20 0.54
CA ILE A 756 14.53 15.63 1.70
C ILE A 756 14.68 14.66 2.88
N PRO A 757 14.38 13.35 2.76
CA PRO A 757 14.55 12.41 3.88
C PRO A 757 15.98 12.25 4.32
N SER A 758 16.93 12.30 3.39
CA SER A 758 18.38 12.20 3.69
C SER A 758 18.86 13.35 4.55
N VAL A 759 18.54 14.58 4.19
CA VAL A 759 18.87 15.79 4.95
C VAL A 759 18.13 15.78 6.29
N MET A 760 16.86 15.46 6.30
CA MET A 760 16.03 15.41 7.52
C MET A 760 16.63 14.44 8.54
N LEU A 761 16.92 13.20 8.15
CA LEU A 761 17.48 12.20 9.08
C LEU A 761 18.86 12.60 9.56
N THR A 762 19.71 13.09 8.67
CA THR A 762 21.09 13.54 9.01
C THR A 762 21.08 14.69 10.02
N LEU A 763 20.19 15.67 9.82
CA LEU A 763 19.98 16.77 10.76
C LEU A 763 19.40 16.28 12.09
N CYS A 764 18.46 15.36 12.08
CA CYS A 764 17.92 14.75 13.31
C CYS A 764 19.03 14.11 14.15
N PHE A 765 19.90 13.32 13.54
CA PHE A 765 21.03 12.70 14.25
C PHE A 765 21.97 13.75 14.88
N PHE A 766 22.29 14.81 14.16
CA PHE A 766 23.13 15.89 14.66
C PHE A 766 22.48 16.62 15.84
N VAL A 767 21.24 17.07 15.67
CA VAL A 767 20.51 17.84 16.68
C VAL A 767 20.26 17.01 17.94
N PHE A 768 19.86 15.75 17.78
CA PHE A 768 19.61 14.86 18.91
C PHE A 768 20.89 14.51 19.68
N ALA A 769 22.01 14.33 18.98
CA ALA A 769 23.31 14.11 19.63
C ALA A 769 23.78 15.36 20.37
N TYR A 770 23.65 16.55 19.77
CA TYR A 770 23.95 17.80 20.40
C TYR A 770 23.08 18.02 21.65
N TRP A 771 21.80 17.68 21.61
CA TRP A 771 20.92 17.76 22.78
C TRP A 771 21.25 16.72 23.84
N ALA A 772 21.47 15.46 23.48
CA ALA A 772 21.79 14.36 24.38
C ALA A 772 23.14 14.59 25.12
N SER A 773 24.12 15.22 24.45
CA SER A 773 25.42 15.61 24.98
C SER A 773 25.36 16.74 26.01
N GLY A 774 24.18 17.32 26.28
CA GLY A 774 23.98 18.35 27.32
C GLY A 774 24.46 17.95 28.70
N LYS A 775 24.55 16.65 29.02
CA LYS A 775 25.11 16.11 30.27
C LYS A 775 26.59 16.43 30.45
N ILE A 776 27.34 16.79 29.41
CA ILE A 776 28.73 17.25 29.48
C ILE A 776 28.90 18.43 30.44
N LYS A 777 27.89 19.31 30.56
CA LYS A 777 27.90 20.44 31.52
C LYS A 777 28.12 19.97 32.97
N ARG A 778 27.64 18.80 33.36
CA ARG A 778 27.65 18.28 34.72
C ARG A 778 28.91 17.53 35.10
N ILE A 779 29.83 17.26 34.19
CA ILE A 779 31.10 16.59 34.42
C ILE A 779 32.06 17.63 35.05
N LYS A 780 32.43 17.41 36.34
CA LYS A 780 33.34 18.27 37.08
C LYS A 780 34.79 17.77 36.92
N ILE A 781 35.73 18.68 36.65
CA ILE A 781 37.15 18.36 36.47
C ILE A 781 37.73 17.76 37.76
N ARG A 782 37.32 18.27 38.94
CA ARG A 782 37.84 17.86 40.27
C ARG A 782 37.57 16.37 40.58
N GLU A 783 36.49 15.81 40.10
CA GLU A 783 36.14 14.40 40.37
C GLU A 783 37.03 13.41 39.62
N LEU A 784 37.82 13.86 38.64
CA LEU A 784 38.66 13.02 37.78
C LEU A 784 40.17 13.06 38.18
N VAL A 785 40.53 13.96 39.08
CA VAL A 785 41.93 14.11 39.55
C VAL A 785 42.13 13.41 40.91
N THR A 786 41.03 12.97 41.55
CA THR A 786 41.02 12.34 42.88
C THR A 786 40.82 10.83 42.84
N GLU A 787 40.76 10.19 41.67
CA GLU A 787 40.94 8.75 41.47
C GLU A 787 42.32 8.48 40.82
#